data_284acf90f64ab8b2c570b2cdf41830be
#
_entry.id   284acf90f64ab8b2c570b2cdf41830be
#
_cell.length_a   1.000
_cell.length_b   1.000
_cell.length_c   1.000
_cell.angle_alpha   90.00
_cell.angle_beta   90.00
_cell.angle_gamma   90.00
#
_symmetry.space_group_name_H-M   'P 1'
#
loop_
_entity.id
_entity.type
_entity.pdbx_description
1 polymer ?
#
loop_
_entity_poly.entity_id
_entity_poly.type
_entity_poly.pdbx_seq_one_letter_code
_entity_poly.pdbx_strand_id
1 'polypeptide(L)'
;MPQTLGAALAIPAAFVLLLLPGLSFLSLLRRSDRERLGLDERIFLTGALSVAFSSWVALLLAEFSAFGTVRAAGLELILFGSIFLVARLRGRRAEAPFSKPDRMSTMLPALAVAAVAFLLHARPSEYIVGGRDPGAYVSAMGVIARTGAITHLDPVVASIPDNDLSLFYANLDEPPFRFSLDVNEERPQPSWPRFMGFELDHPKSGLITPQFFHLFPAFGAYLFETMGVRGALATPPVFGILGTLAAFFLARRMFGTAVALLAAVGLATTVLQVWFARYPVSEGFSQFLILSGLLAHRLDQDSDTRAFAWLSGGLLGLTLLVRIDSVLLLLPLAFWAAHELMARRAGWASRLAGLLIPFSLLFAHAAIHSVFFSKRYAHQILTRRYWNHPLSVWFLVIVLALVAAVVVWKFGPRLMEYLRRHENHLRVAALAALGLLAAYSLTLRPSLSAWAGGDGNPKAEKLADPGVLGDLGFQRLAAHDAQALVRYSWFVGAPALGLALIGLAFFLKKAESKDLLALAVLLAFSIFYFYKIRVFNDYFFAMRRYLPVTLPFTFILAALAVITLARRSKAWRFAAVLAGVLALGVSVAHTRPIVSYVDWKGSVRFVADVARRFGPSDIVLFEQPKNIHLLSLPLWGLYGANALEFRRFNPDPERLTHLIRAWRQTYRNIYFVTSFRTDVCGLFLERTQTFRFASSEFEWTYDRVPEKPEPRSVEFYLSRVIEPETLRITIEPVIDIGGSGDLQTSGFFESEATGDLTYRWTGGCLDERGNATGSVYVPAATPGARIRVR
;
A
#
# COMPACT_ATOMS: atom_id res chain seq x y z
N MET A 1 -10.68 26.38 -13.01
CA MET A 1 -11.67 26.05 -14.06
C MET A 1 -12.99 25.78 -13.39
N PRO A 2 -14.13 26.14 -13.96
CA PRO A 2 -15.44 25.83 -13.40
C PRO A 2 -15.55 24.28 -13.25
N GLN A 3 -15.98 23.83 -12.10
CA GLN A 3 -16.08 22.39 -11.75
C GLN A 3 -16.93 21.58 -12.76
N THR A 4 -17.86 22.22 -13.44
CA THR A 4 -18.74 21.60 -14.43
C THR A 4 -18.04 21.22 -15.75
N LEU A 5 -17.09 22.03 -16.23
CA LEU A 5 -16.34 21.74 -17.46
C LEU A 5 -15.33 20.62 -17.24
N GLY A 6 -14.71 20.57 -16.03
CA GLY A 6 -13.81 19.50 -15.64
C GLY A 6 -14.51 18.13 -15.60
N ALA A 7 -15.72 18.06 -15.03
CA ALA A 7 -16.51 16.83 -14.96
C ALA A 7 -16.94 16.31 -16.35
N ALA A 8 -17.32 17.21 -17.28
CA ALA A 8 -17.72 16.81 -18.63
C ALA A 8 -16.54 16.22 -19.44
N LEU A 9 -15.31 16.68 -19.21
CA LEU A 9 -14.11 16.19 -19.89
C LEU A 9 -13.50 14.96 -19.20
N ALA A 10 -13.87 14.67 -17.95
CA ALA A 10 -13.30 13.57 -17.18
C ALA A 10 -13.63 12.19 -17.80
N ILE A 11 -14.84 11.99 -18.32
CA ILE A 11 -15.24 10.72 -18.93
C ILE A 11 -14.46 10.46 -20.23
N PRO A 12 -14.42 11.36 -21.24
CA PRO A 12 -13.59 11.15 -22.43
C PRO A 12 -12.10 11.02 -22.08
N ALA A 13 -11.59 11.78 -21.11
CA ALA A 13 -10.21 11.61 -20.63
C ALA A 13 -9.95 10.21 -20.05
N ALA A 14 -10.88 9.66 -19.26
CA ALA A 14 -10.76 8.31 -18.75
C ALA A 14 -10.71 7.26 -19.86
N PHE A 15 -11.50 7.42 -20.95
CA PHE A 15 -11.42 6.52 -22.11
C PHE A 15 -10.05 6.60 -22.80
N VAL A 16 -9.47 7.79 -22.95
CA VAL A 16 -8.13 7.95 -23.51
C VAL A 16 -7.12 7.20 -22.64
N LEU A 17 -7.09 7.45 -21.34
CA LEU A 17 -6.17 6.85 -20.40
C LEU A 17 -6.30 5.32 -20.28
N LEU A 18 -7.51 4.79 -20.42
CA LEU A 18 -7.76 3.35 -20.27
C LEU A 18 -7.59 2.54 -21.56
N LEU A 19 -7.54 3.17 -22.72
CA LEU A 19 -7.54 2.45 -24.00
C LEU A 19 -6.40 2.85 -24.94
N LEU A 20 -6.06 4.14 -25.04
CA LEU A 20 -5.20 4.64 -26.10
C LEU A 20 -3.77 4.07 -26.10
N PRO A 21 -3.05 3.99 -24.96
CA PRO A 21 -1.71 3.42 -24.93
C PRO A 21 -1.67 1.96 -25.41
N GLY A 22 -2.58 1.13 -24.92
CA GLY A 22 -2.64 -0.29 -25.30
C GLY A 22 -3.09 -0.52 -26.75
N LEU A 23 -4.06 0.24 -27.24
CA LEU A 23 -4.47 0.21 -28.66
C LEU A 23 -3.31 0.60 -29.56
N SER A 24 -2.58 1.65 -29.20
CA SER A 24 -1.40 2.09 -29.94
C SER A 24 -0.32 1.02 -29.98
N PHE A 25 -0.01 0.40 -28.86
CA PHE A 25 0.92 -0.72 -28.79
C PHE A 25 0.50 -1.86 -29.73
N LEU A 26 -0.74 -2.33 -29.63
CA LEU A 26 -1.24 -3.42 -30.48
C LEU A 26 -1.22 -3.08 -31.97
N SER A 27 -1.52 -1.82 -32.33
CA SER A 27 -1.51 -1.39 -33.73
C SER A 27 -0.09 -1.31 -34.31
N LEU A 28 0.92 -1.10 -33.47
CA LEU A 28 2.33 -1.05 -33.86
C LEU A 28 2.99 -2.43 -33.92
N LEU A 29 2.38 -3.47 -33.33
CA LEU A 29 2.88 -4.84 -33.45
C LEU A 29 2.89 -5.29 -34.92
N ARG A 30 3.86 -6.12 -35.26
CA ARG A 30 3.85 -6.83 -36.55
C ARG A 30 2.61 -7.72 -36.64
N ARG A 31 2.12 -7.93 -37.84
CA ARG A 31 0.94 -8.76 -38.10
C ARG A 31 1.11 -10.17 -37.54
N SER A 32 2.28 -10.79 -37.73
CA SER A 32 2.59 -12.13 -37.23
C SER A 32 2.47 -12.21 -35.72
N ASP A 33 3.00 -11.23 -34.97
CA ASP A 33 2.93 -11.21 -33.51
C ASP A 33 1.49 -10.97 -33.02
N ARG A 34 0.74 -10.10 -33.72
CA ARG A 34 -0.65 -9.80 -33.36
C ARG A 34 -1.58 -10.99 -33.64
N GLU A 35 -1.39 -11.74 -34.71
CA GLU A 35 -2.20 -12.91 -35.06
C GLU A 35 -1.96 -14.10 -34.09
N ARG A 36 -0.86 -14.11 -33.37
CA ARG A 36 -0.58 -15.10 -32.30
C ARG A 36 -1.35 -14.83 -31.01
N LEU A 37 -1.91 -13.60 -30.84
CA LEU A 37 -2.71 -13.23 -29.68
C LEU A 37 -4.19 -13.55 -29.95
N GLY A 38 -4.85 -14.25 -29.04
CA GLY A 38 -6.31 -14.35 -29.01
C GLY A 38 -6.98 -13.00 -28.78
N LEU A 39 -8.25 -12.87 -29.16
CA LEU A 39 -9.01 -11.64 -29.00
C LEU A 39 -9.08 -11.21 -27.52
N ASP A 40 -9.30 -12.14 -26.62
CA ASP A 40 -9.32 -11.92 -25.19
C ASP A 40 -7.96 -11.42 -24.63
N GLU A 41 -6.83 -11.95 -25.16
CA GLU A 41 -5.50 -11.45 -24.81
C GLU A 41 -5.27 -10.02 -25.32
N ARG A 42 -5.75 -9.71 -26.54
CA ARG A 42 -5.65 -8.34 -27.07
C ARG A 42 -6.45 -7.35 -26.24
N ILE A 43 -7.68 -7.72 -25.83
CA ILE A 43 -8.50 -6.90 -24.94
C ILE A 43 -7.81 -6.71 -23.61
N PHE A 44 -7.31 -7.78 -22.98
CA PHE A 44 -6.58 -7.70 -21.73
C PHE A 44 -5.34 -6.82 -21.84
N LEU A 45 -4.49 -7.05 -22.86
CA LEU A 45 -3.28 -6.26 -23.07
C LEU A 45 -3.59 -4.80 -23.33
N THR A 46 -4.67 -4.50 -24.07
CA THR A 46 -5.10 -3.10 -24.27
C THR A 46 -5.34 -2.40 -22.93
N GLY A 47 -6.19 -2.97 -22.07
CA GLY A 47 -6.48 -2.37 -20.77
C GLY A 47 -5.27 -2.37 -19.84
N ALA A 48 -4.55 -3.48 -19.75
CA ALA A 48 -3.39 -3.63 -18.87
C ALA A 48 -2.27 -2.63 -19.19
N LEU A 49 -1.94 -2.48 -20.47
CA LEU A 49 -0.91 -1.55 -20.91
C LEU A 49 -1.32 -0.10 -20.73
N SER A 50 -2.57 0.21 -21.02
CA SER A 50 -3.10 1.56 -20.80
C SER A 50 -3.03 1.92 -19.34
N VAL A 51 -3.54 1.08 -18.44
CA VAL A 51 -3.50 1.32 -16.99
C VAL A 51 -2.06 1.48 -16.48
N ALA A 52 -1.14 0.60 -16.91
CA ALA A 52 0.26 0.68 -16.48
C ALA A 52 0.95 1.96 -16.97
N PHE A 53 0.77 2.32 -18.24
CA PHE A 53 1.38 3.51 -18.83
C PHE A 53 0.78 4.79 -18.24
N SER A 54 -0.56 4.89 -18.17
CA SER A 54 -1.24 6.05 -17.60
C SER A 54 -0.94 6.24 -16.12
N SER A 55 -0.70 5.15 -15.37
CA SER A 55 -0.22 5.24 -13.99
C SER A 55 1.16 5.91 -13.92
N TRP A 56 2.06 5.56 -14.84
CA TRP A 56 3.39 6.17 -14.91
C TRP A 56 3.32 7.65 -15.32
N VAL A 57 2.46 8.01 -16.26
CA VAL A 57 2.20 9.41 -16.66
C VAL A 57 1.62 10.20 -15.47
N ALA A 58 0.68 9.60 -14.70
CA ALA A 58 0.16 10.22 -13.49
C ALA A 58 1.26 10.55 -12.49
N LEU A 59 2.15 9.58 -12.25
CA LEU A 59 3.27 9.75 -11.33
C LEU A 59 4.22 10.87 -11.79
N LEU A 60 4.64 10.84 -13.07
CA LEU A 60 5.49 11.88 -13.64
C LEU A 60 4.87 13.27 -13.50
N LEU A 61 3.60 13.42 -13.85
CA LEU A 61 2.91 14.70 -13.71
C LEU A 61 2.84 15.15 -12.25
N ALA A 62 2.62 14.23 -11.31
CA ALA A 62 2.59 14.54 -9.87
C ALA A 62 3.98 14.92 -9.32
N GLU A 63 5.06 14.32 -9.82
CA GLU A 63 6.45 14.69 -9.50
C GLU A 63 6.77 16.13 -9.93
N PHE A 64 6.24 16.54 -11.08
CA PHE A 64 6.38 17.91 -11.59
C PHE A 64 5.27 18.87 -11.12
N SER A 65 4.47 18.48 -10.14
CA SER A 65 3.36 19.31 -9.60
C SER A 65 2.33 19.72 -10.68
N ALA A 66 2.16 18.89 -11.70
CA ALA A 66 1.32 19.14 -12.87
C ALA A 66 0.22 18.08 -13.04
N PHE A 67 -0.05 17.25 -12.03
CA PHE A 67 -1.08 16.21 -12.13
C PHE A 67 -2.46 16.79 -12.47
N GLY A 68 -3.22 16.04 -13.25
CA GLY A 68 -4.61 16.28 -13.61
C GLY A 68 -5.04 15.32 -14.69
N THR A 69 -6.23 14.73 -14.59
CA THR A 69 -6.74 13.70 -15.51
C THR A 69 -6.80 14.22 -16.95
N VAL A 70 -7.28 15.43 -17.15
CA VAL A 70 -7.38 16.05 -18.50
C VAL A 70 -6.00 16.35 -19.08
N ARG A 71 -5.05 16.81 -18.26
CA ARG A 71 -3.67 17.07 -18.71
C ARG A 71 -2.97 15.78 -19.12
N ALA A 72 -3.13 14.71 -18.34
CA ALA A 72 -2.58 13.40 -18.66
C ALA A 72 -3.16 12.85 -19.98
N ALA A 73 -4.47 12.91 -20.14
CA ALA A 73 -5.12 12.49 -21.39
C ALA A 73 -4.67 13.32 -22.59
N GLY A 74 -4.50 14.63 -22.42
CA GLY A 74 -3.96 15.50 -23.46
C GLY A 74 -2.52 15.12 -23.86
N LEU A 75 -1.66 14.86 -22.87
CA LEU A 75 -0.28 14.43 -23.09
C LEU A 75 -0.23 13.07 -23.83
N GLU A 76 -1.05 12.11 -23.43
CA GLU A 76 -1.14 10.81 -24.09
C GLU A 76 -1.70 10.91 -25.52
N LEU A 77 -2.70 11.75 -25.76
CA LEU A 77 -3.21 12.02 -27.11
C LEU A 77 -2.13 12.59 -28.01
N ILE A 78 -1.34 13.55 -27.55
CA ILE A 78 -0.24 14.12 -28.31
C ILE A 78 0.82 13.05 -28.59
N LEU A 79 1.26 12.32 -27.59
CA LEU A 79 2.30 11.29 -27.70
C LEU A 79 1.88 10.17 -28.66
N PHE A 80 0.74 9.53 -28.40
CA PHE A 80 0.28 8.39 -29.18
C PHE A 80 -0.28 8.79 -30.54
N GLY A 81 -0.92 9.96 -30.64
CA GLY A 81 -1.34 10.56 -31.89
C GLY A 81 -0.15 10.83 -32.83
N SER A 82 0.94 11.37 -32.27
CA SER A 82 2.18 11.59 -33.03
C SER A 82 2.82 10.28 -33.47
N ILE A 83 2.90 9.27 -32.59
CA ILE A 83 3.42 7.93 -32.95
C ILE A 83 2.58 7.31 -34.06
N PHE A 84 1.26 7.44 -34.00
CA PHE A 84 0.34 6.89 -34.96
C PHE A 84 0.49 7.60 -36.34
N LEU A 85 0.59 8.92 -36.30
CA LEU A 85 0.82 9.73 -37.50
C LEU A 85 2.14 9.37 -38.21
N VAL A 86 3.23 9.28 -37.45
CA VAL A 86 4.55 8.88 -37.97
C VAL A 86 4.51 7.46 -38.57
N ALA A 87 3.84 6.52 -37.91
CA ALA A 87 3.67 5.17 -38.43
C ALA A 87 2.92 5.18 -39.79
N ARG A 88 1.86 5.99 -39.88
CA ARG A 88 1.06 6.14 -41.10
C ARG A 88 1.84 6.80 -42.26
N LEU A 89 2.59 7.85 -41.95
CA LEU A 89 3.44 8.53 -42.91
C LEU A 89 4.56 7.61 -43.44
N ARG A 90 5.03 6.67 -42.66
CA ARG A 90 6.00 5.63 -43.09
C ARG A 90 5.35 4.47 -43.86
N GLY A 91 4.12 4.60 -44.30
CA GLY A 91 3.41 3.59 -45.08
C GLY A 91 2.99 2.34 -44.29
N ARG A 92 3.10 2.34 -42.99
CA ARG A 92 2.55 1.30 -42.16
C ARG A 92 1.02 1.46 -42.09
N ARG A 93 0.30 0.59 -42.77
CA ARG A 93 -1.16 0.53 -42.63
C ARG A 93 -1.45 0.04 -41.19
N ALA A 94 -2.03 0.89 -40.38
CA ALA A 94 -2.59 0.50 -39.09
C ALA A 94 -3.77 -0.44 -39.39
N GLU A 95 -3.54 -1.73 -39.30
CA GLU A 95 -4.64 -2.70 -39.33
C GLU A 95 -5.41 -2.60 -38.04
N ALA A 96 -6.75 -2.71 -38.14
CA ALA A 96 -7.60 -2.70 -36.96
C ALA A 96 -7.12 -3.76 -35.93
N PRO A 97 -6.88 -3.37 -34.65
CA PRO A 97 -6.33 -4.28 -33.64
C PRO A 97 -7.20 -5.52 -33.39
N PHE A 98 -8.46 -5.50 -33.85
CA PHE A 98 -9.47 -6.54 -33.62
C PHE A 98 -10.03 -7.16 -34.92
N SER A 99 -9.28 -7.15 -36.02
CA SER A 99 -9.76 -7.44 -37.38
C SER A 99 -10.12 -8.91 -37.72
N LYS A 100 -9.93 -9.88 -36.82
CA LYS A 100 -10.42 -11.24 -37.04
C LYS A 100 -11.33 -11.66 -35.89
N PRO A 101 -12.56 -12.12 -36.14
CA PRO A 101 -13.41 -12.70 -35.11
C PRO A 101 -12.88 -14.08 -34.74
N ASP A 102 -12.21 -14.18 -33.57
CA ASP A 102 -12.06 -15.45 -32.89
C ASP A 102 -13.45 -16.00 -32.54
N ARG A 103 -13.61 -17.32 -32.50
CA ARG A 103 -14.85 -17.90 -32.05
C ARG A 103 -15.14 -17.41 -30.64
N MET A 104 -16.33 -16.92 -30.39
CA MET A 104 -16.79 -16.40 -29.08
C MET A 104 -16.48 -17.43 -27.95
N SER A 105 -16.48 -18.72 -28.27
CA SER A 105 -16.12 -19.79 -27.35
C SER A 105 -14.70 -19.70 -26.75
N THR A 106 -13.75 -19.06 -27.45
CA THR A 106 -12.38 -18.88 -26.92
C THR A 106 -12.29 -17.82 -25.84
N MET A 107 -13.25 -16.88 -25.80
CA MET A 107 -13.31 -15.80 -24.80
C MET A 107 -14.00 -16.24 -23.51
N LEU A 108 -14.85 -17.27 -23.54
CA LEU A 108 -15.67 -17.69 -22.39
C LEU A 108 -14.84 -17.94 -21.12
N PRO A 109 -13.67 -18.61 -21.15
CA PRO A 109 -12.86 -18.82 -19.93
C PRO A 109 -12.39 -17.51 -19.31
N ALA A 110 -11.91 -16.55 -20.09
CA ALA A 110 -11.45 -15.25 -19.61
C ALA A 110 -12.62 -14.42 -19.04
N LEU A 111 -13.79 -14.44 -19.72
CA LEU A 111 -15.00 -13.78 -19.26
C LEU A 111 -15.53 -14.39 -17.95
N ALA A 112 -15.49 -15.72 -17.82
CA ALA A 112 -15.88 -16.39 -16.57
C ALA A 112 -14.97 -15.98 -15.41
N VAL A 113 -13.66 -15.93 -15.62
CA VAL A 113 -12.69 -15.45 -14.62
C VAL A 113 -12.94 -13.99 -14.28
N ALA A 114 -13.15 -13.14 -15.27
CA ALA A 114 -13.45 -11.72 -15.06
C ALA A 114 -14.75 -11.54 -14.25
N ALA A 115 -15.80 -12.31 -14.56
CA ALA A 115 -17.06 -12.26 -13.84
C ALA A 115 -16.91 -12.69 -12.36
N VAL A 116 -16.23 -13.82 -12.10
CA VAL A 116 -15.96 -14.28 -10.72
C VAL A 116 -15.13 -13.25 -9.95
N ALA A 117 -14.06 -12.74 -10.56
CA ALA A 117 -13.23 -11.71 -9.94
C ALA A 117 -14.04 -10.42 -9.68
N PHE A 118 -14.87 -9.97 -10.62
CA PHE A 118 -15.71 -8.81 -10.43
C PHE A 118 -16.70 -9.00 -9.29
N LEU A 119 -17.44 -10.11 -9.26
CA LEU A 119 -18.44 -10.40 -8.22
C LEU A 119 -17.82 -10.42 -6.81
N LEU A 120 -16.60 -10.94 -6.69
CA LEU A 120 -15.93 -11.09 -5.39
C LEU A 120 -15.09 -9.86 -5.00
N HIS A 121 -14.52 -9.13 -5.96
CA HIS A 121 -13.57 -8.04 -5.69
C HIS A 121 -14.18 -6.65 -5.79
N ALA A 122 -15.25 -6.42 -6.59
CA ALA A 122 -15.77 -5.08 -6.89
C ALA A 122 -16.58 -4.42 -5.74
N ARG A 123 -16.42 -4.90 -4.52
CA ARG A 123 -17.04 -4.31 -3.32
C ARG A 123 -15.91 -3.76 -2.41
N PRO A 124 -15.44 -2.53 -2.61
CA PRO A 124 -14.32 -1.98 -1.83
C PRO A 124 -14.69 -1.86 -0.35
N SER A 125 -13.68 -1.92 0.51
CA SER A 125 -13.79 -1.47 1.91
C SER A 125 -14.03 0.04 1.92
N GLU A 126 -14.62 0.55 3.00
CA GLU A 126 -14.71 2.00 3.23
C GLU A 126 -13.58 2.50 4.14
N TYR A 127 -12.40 1.87 4.06
CA TYR A 127 -11.25 2.21 4.90
C TYR A 127 -10.61 3.52 4.42
N ILE A 128 -11.09 4.64 4.95
CA ILE A 128 -10.53 5.98 4.73
C ILE A 128 -9.94 6.58 6.00
N VAL A 129 -10.18 5.94 7.14
CA VAL A 129 -9.74 6.41 8.46
C VAL A 129 -8.23 6.32 8.60
N GLY A 130 -7.64 7.19 9.43
CA GLY A 130 -6.21 7.19 9.71
C GLY A 130 -5.76 5.97 10.55
N GLY A 131 -4.49 5.96 10.92
CA GLY A 131 -3.93 4.97 11.83
C GLY A 131 -3.32 3.74 11.20
N ARG A 132 -3.44 3.54 9.85
CA ARG A 132 -2.83 2.45 9.09
C ARG A 132 -2.54 2.85 7.64
N ASP A 133 -1.70 2.04 6.96
CA ASP A 133 -1.32 2.22 5.55
C ASP A 133 -2.51 2.52 4.60
N PRO A 134 -3.68 1.84 4.70
CA PRO A 134 -4.80 2.10 3.79
C PRO A 134 -5.30 3.54 3.83
N GLY A 135 -5.48 4.10 5.02
CA GLY A 135 -5.88 5.50 5.17
C GLY A 135 -4.85 6.47 4.61
N ALA A 136 -3.56 6.18 4.78
CA ALA A 136 -2.47 6.96 4.21
C ALA A 136 -2.49 6.92 2.67
N TYR A 137 -2.67 5.73 2.07
CA TYR A 137 -2.78 5.60 0.60
C TYR A 137 -3.97 6.36 0.04
N VAL A 138 -5.16 6.21 0.64
CA VAL A 138 -6.37 6.91 0.16
C VAL A 138 -6.22 8.42 0.33
N SER A 139 -5.66 8.88 1.45
CA SER A 139 -5.38 10.30 1.68
C SER A 139 -4.34 10.85 0.68
N ALA A 140 -3.30 10.08 0.34
CA ALA A 140 -2.33 10.47 -0.69
C ALA A 140 -2.99 10.62 -2.09
N MET A 141 -3.94 9.74 -2.45
CA MET A 141 -4.73 9.91 -3.69
C MET A 141 -5.48 11.24 -3.70
N GLY A 142 -6.14 11.58 -2.57
CA GLY A 142 -6.86 12.84 -2.42
C GLY A 142 -5.94 14.06 -2.44
N VAL A 143 -4.78 13.99 -1.81
CA VAL A 143 -3.78 15.07 -1.81
C VAL A 143 -3.26 15.30 -3.23
N ILE A 144 -2.81 14.27 -3.94
CA ILE A 144 -2.31 14.38 -5.33
C ILE A 144 -3.39 14.97 -6.25
N ALA A 145 -4.62 14.49 -6.15
CA ALA A 145 -5.72 14.99 -6.98
C ALA A 145 -6.04 16.48 -6.73
N ARG A 146 -5.93 16.94 -5.46
CA ARG A 146 -6.25 18.33 -5.09
C ARG A 146 -5.10 19.31 -5.32
N THR A 147 -3.86 18.88 -5.06
CA THR A 147 -2.68 19.75 -5.14
C THR A 147 -1.96 19.65 -6.49
N GLY A 148 -2.17 18.58 -7.22
CA GLY A 148 -1.43 18.26 -8.44
C GLY A 148 0.00 17.76 -8.19
N ALA A 149 0.39 17.54 -6.92
CA ALA A 149 1.76 17.27 -6.52
C ALA A 149 1.85 16.13 -5.51
N ILE A 150 3.01 15.45 -5.48
CA ILE A 150 3.35 14.49 -4.41
C ILE A 150 3.74 15.25 -3.15
N THR A 151 4.71 16.15 -3.26
CA THR A 151 5.14 17.02 -2.16
C THR A 151 4.48 18.38 -2.31
N HIS A 152 4.01 18.94 -1.21
CA HIS A 152 3.37 20.25 -1.22
C HIS A 152 3.57 20.99 0.10
N LEU A 153 3.46 22.30 0.05
CA LEU A 153 3.49 23.16 1.22
C LEU A 153 2.14 23.07 1.95
N ASP A 154 2.16 22.73 3.23
CA ASP A 154 0.98 22.81 4.09
C ASP A 154 0.85 24.24 4.63
N PRO A 155 -0.16 25.01 4.21
CA PRO A 155 -0.30 26.39 4.64
C PRO A 155 -0.62 26.52 6.13
N VAL A 156 -1.22 25.50 6.74
CA VAL A 156 -1.52 25.49 8.17
C VAL A 156 -0.21 25.40 8.97
N VAL A 157 0.66 24.44 8.61
CA VAL A 157 1.97 24.27 9.27
C VAL A 157 2.83 25.52 9.06
N ALA A 158 2.87 26.04 7.84
CA ALA A 158 3.64 27.26 7.52
C ALA A 158 3.14 28.52 8.25
N SER A 159 1.90 28.53 8.74
CA SER A 159 1.33 29.64 9.51
C SER A 159 1.60 29.57 11.02
N ILE A 160 2.23 28.51 11.52
CA ILE A 160 2.54 28.36 12.94
C ILE A 160 3.75 29.24 13.27
N PRO A 161 3.65 30.15 14.27
CA PRO A 161 4.81 30.89 14.76
C PRO A 161 5.92 29.94 15.26
N ASP A 162 7.19 30.28 15.01
CA ASP A 162 8.35 29.44 15.37
C ASP A 162 8.33 28.99 16.84
N ASN A 163 7.95 29.89 17.75
CA ASN A 163 7.88 29.60 19.18
C ASN A 163 6.79 28.60 19.56
N ASP A 164 5.76 28.44 18.72
CA ASP A 164 4.59 27.60 18.99
C ASP A 164 4.69 26.22 18.29
N LEU A 165 5.67 26.02 17.41
CA LEU A 165 5.88 24.76 16.71
C LEU A 165 6.06 23.57 17.66
N SER A 166 6.60 23.79 18.86
CA SER A 166 6.78 22.76 19.89
C SER A 166 5.48 22.17 20.44
N LEU A 167 4.35 22.84 20.25
CA LEU A 167 3.02 22.29 20.56
C LEU A 167 2.69 21.07 19.72
N PHE A 168 3.24 21.01 18.49
CA PHE A 168 2.94 19.99 17.49
C PHE A 168 4.11 19.07 17.19
N TYR A 169 5.34 19.56 17.26
CA TYR A 169 6.54 18.82 16.83
C TYR A 169 7.63 18.81 17.92
N ALA A 170 8.39 17.70 17.94
CA ALA A 170 9.54 17.55 18.86
C ALA A 170 10.86 17.85 18.15
N ASN A 171 11.92 18.05 18.95
CA ASN A 171 13.29 18.08 18.49
C ASN A 171 13.51 19.05 17.31
N LEU A 172 13.03 20.30 17.48
CA LEU A 172 13.04 21.31 16.43
C LEU A 172 14.44 21.87 16.13
N ASP A 173 15.35 21.73 17.08
CA ASP A 173 16.74 22.22 16.96
C ASP A 173 17.66 21.20 16.27
N GLU A 174 17.15 20.00 15.98
CA GLU A 174 17.90 19.01 15.23
C GLU A 174 17.87 19.33 13.72
N PRO A 175 19.00 19.12 13.02
CA PRO A 175 19.05 19.40 11.59
C PRO A 175 18.04 18.56 10.83
N PRO A 176 17.48 19.10 9.72
CA PRO A 176 16.60 18.34 8.86
C PRO A 176 17.31 17.10 8.35
N PHE A 177 16.54 16.05 8.07
CA PHE A 177 17.07 14.83 7.49
C PHE A 177 17.95 15.15 6.27
N ARG A 178 19.24 14.82 6.35
CA ARG A 178 20.13 14.81 5.20
C ARG A 178 20.40 13.36 4.83
N PHE A 179 20.34 13.05 3.55
CA PHE A 179 20.80 11.77 3.06
C PHE A 179 22.32 11.71 3.33
N SER A 180 22.69 11.05 4.44
CA SER A 180 24.07 10.81 4.78
C SER A 180 24.44 9.41 4.32
N LEU A 181 25.53 9.30 3.58
CA LEU A 181 26.19 8.02 3.32
C LEU A 181 27.13 7.64 4.48
N ASP A 182 27.15 8.44 5.54
CA ASP A 182 28.03 8.20 6.68
C ASP A 182 27.43 7.11 7.58
N VAL A 183 28.17 6.03 7.69
CA VAL A 183 27.78 4.77 8.34
C VAL A 183 27.78 4.86 9.86
N ASN A 184 28.34 5.94 10.42
CA ASN A 184 28.57 6.12 11.84
C ASN A 184 27.51 6.99 12.54
N GLU A 185 26.44 7.38 11.85
CA GLU A 185 25.33 8.09 12.49
C GLU A 185 24.53 7.13 13.38
N GLU A 186 24.90 7.03 14.64
CA GLU A 186 24.17 6.27 15.67
C GLU A 186 22.86 6.92 16.11
N ARG A 187 22.58 8.17 15.70
CA ARG A 187 21.40 8.91 16.13
C ARG A 187 20.22 8.64 15.18
N PRO A 188 19.03 8.29 15.72
CA PRO A 188 17.82 8.24 14.91
C PRO A 188 17.56 9.62 14.31
N GLN A 189 17.38 9.69 13.00
CA GLN A 189 17.05 10.92 12.31
C GLN A 189 15.75 11.51 12.87
N PRO A 190 15.67 12.82 13.10
CA PRO A 190 14.48 13.45 13.64
C PRO A 190 13.27 13.20 12.73
N SER A 191 12.12 12.92 13.33
CA SER A 191 10.87 12.61 12.63
C SER A 191 9.82 13.61 13.04
N TRP A 192 9.22 14.28 12.04
CA TRP A 192 8.14 15.21 12.25
C TRP A 192 6.89 14.75 11.47
N PRO A 193 6.15 13.77 12.00
CA PRO A 193 4.92 13.33 11.35
C PRO A 193 3.89 14.47 11.37
N ARG A 194 3.38 14.79 10.19
CA ARG A 194 2.23 15.67 10.05
C ARG A 194 0.95 14.92 10.39
N PHE A 195 0.84 13.73 9.82
CA PHE A 195 -0.11 12.66 10.13
C PHE A 195 0.57 11.32 9.87
N MET A 196 -0.02 10.25 10.35
CA MET A 196 0.50 8.92 10.01
C MET A 196 0.55 8.71 8.49
N GLY A 197 1.73 8.44 7.96
CA GLY A 197 1.97 8.31 6.53
C GLY A 197 2.25 9.62 5.78
N PHE A 198 2.42 10.74 6.50
CA PHE A 198 2.80 12.04 5.95
C PHE A 198 3.81 12.71 6.86
N GLU A 199 4.98 12.99 6.33
CA GLU A 199 6.12 13.52 7.06
C GLU A 199 6.47 14.94 6.59
N LEU A 200 6.86 15.78 7.52
CA LEU A 200 7.48 17.07 7.20
C LEU A 200 8.97 16.90 6.98
N ASP A 201 9.54 17.56 5.99
CA ASP A 201 10.99 17.65 5.84
C ASP A 201 11.60 18.36 7.05
N HIS A 202 11.01 19.48 7.42
CA HIS A 202 11.25 20.21 8.67
C HIS A 202 9.98 21.01 9.02
N PRO A 203 9.59 21.15 10.30
CA PRO A 203 8.41 21.88 10.69
C PRO A 203 8.37 23.33 10.19
N LYS A 204 9.50 24.04 10.22
CA LYS A 204 9.61 25.42 9.72
C LYS A 204 9.39 25.56 8.22
N SER A 205 9.66 24.48 7.44
CA SER A 205 9.44 24.53 6.00
C SER A 205 8.00 24.32 5.61
N GLY A 206 7.23 23.59 6.43
CA GLY A 206 5.87 23.18 6.13
C GLY A 206 5.76 22.24 4.92
N LEU A 207 6.89 21.77 4.35
CA LEU A 207 6.88 20.88 3.19
C LEU A 207 6.55 19.46 3.62
N ILE A 208 5.44 18.93 3.10
CA ILE A 208 4.96 17.57 3.37
C ILE A 208 5.41 16.63 2.27
N THR A 209 5.90 15.46 2.70
CA THR A 209 6.22 14.32 1.82
C THR A 209 5.43 13.11 2.30
N PRO A 210 4.59 12.48 1.45
CA PRO A 210 3.91 11.24 1.79
C PRO A 210 4.91 10.10 1.97
N GLN A 211 4.59 9.16 2.87
CA GLN A 211 5.31 7.91 3.03
C GLN A 211 5.01 6.97 1.85
N PHE A 212 5.82 5.95 1.64
CA PHE A 212 5.71 4.92 0.60
C PHE A 212 6.14 5.39 -0.80
N PHE A 213 5.87 4.53 -1.80
CA PHE A 213 6.03 4.83 -3.21
C PHE A 213 4.69 5.25 -3.82
N HIS A 214 4.72 6.10 -4.83
CA HIS A 214 3.55 6.89 -5.20
C HIS A 214 2.86 6.46 -6.50
N LEU A 215 3.30 5.40 -7.20
CA LEU A 215 2.62 4.96 -8.44
C LEU A 215 1.17 4.51 -8.17
N PHE A 216 0.92 3.81 -7.04
CA PHE A 216 -0.42 3.38 -6.67
C PHE A 216 -1.34 4.57 -6.32
N PRO A 217 -0.97 5.50 -5.42
CA PRO A 217 -1.79 6.68 -5.18
C PRO A 217 -1.90 7.62 -6.39
N ALA A 218 -0.90 7.72 -7.27
CA ALA A 218 -0.99 8.52 -8.48
C ALA A 218 -2.08 8.02 -9.44
N PHE A 219 -2.19 6.69 -9.65
CA PHE A 219 -3.31 6.13 -10.40
C PHE A 219 -4.64 6.35 -9.68
N GLY A 220 -4.69 6.12 -8.36
CA GLY A 220 -5.90 6.34 -7.57
C GLY A 220 -6.38 7.79 -7.59
N ALA A 221 -5.47 8.76 -7.79
CA ALA A 221 -5.82 10.17 -7.93
C ALA A 221 -6.67 10.46 -9.18
N TYR A 222 -6.49 9.73 -10.28
CA TYR A 222 -7.40 9.82 -11.44
C TYR A 222 -8.84 9.44 -11.07
N LEU A 223 -8.99 8.34 -10.34
CA LEU A 223 -10.30 7.88 -9.92
C LEU A 223 -10.90 8.80 -8.84
N PHE A 224 -10.05 9.37 -8.00
CA PHE A 224 -10.49 10.37 -7.02
C PHE A 224 -10.96 11.67 -7.72
N GLU A 225 -10.22 12.18 -8.70
CA GLU A 225 -10.60 13.40 -9.44
C GLU A 225 -11.93 13.23 -10.18
N THR A 226 -12.22 12.01 -10.66
CA THR A 226 -13.46 11.71 -11.41
C THR A 226 -14.65 11.34 -10.54
N MET A 227 -14.46 10.58 -9.45
CA MET A 227 -15.54 9.99 -8.64
C MET A 227 -15.40 10.29 -7.13
N GLY A 228 -14.47 11.16 -6.74
CA GLY A 228 -14.21 11.49 -5.34
C GLY A 228 -13.66 10.31 -4.53
N VAL A 229 -13.95 10.29 -3.25
CA VAL A 229 -13.47 9.25 -2.32
C VAL A 229 -13.87 7.83 -2.78
N ARG A 230 -15.05 7.67 -3.38
CA ARG A 230 -15.49 6.37 -3.89
C ARG A 230 -14.61 5.88 -5.05
N GLY A 231 -14.13 6.79 -5.88
CA GLY A 231 -13.16 6.49 -6.94
C GLY A 231 -11.83 6.01 -6.37
N ALA A 232 -11.29 6.70 -5.36
CA ALA A 232 -10.08 6.24 -4.68
C ALA A 232 -10.24 4.82 -4.12
N LEU A 233 -11.37 4.53 -3.47
CA LEU A 233 -11.66 3.20 -2.93
C LEU A 233 -11.91 2.13 -4.01
N ALA A 234 -12.26 2.51 -5.24
CA ALA A 234 -12.37 1.59 -6.37
C ALA A 234 -11.00 1.16 -6.96
N THR A 235 -9.91 1.80 -6.56
CA THR A 235 -8.57 1.50 -7.07
C THR A 235 -8.12 0.05 -6.78
N PRO A 236 -8.18 -0.48 -5.54
CA PRO A 236 -7.82 -1.86 -5.27
C PRO A 236 -8.61 -2.91 -6.06
N PRO A 237 -9.95 -2.83 -6.21
CA PRO A 237 -10.73 -3.71 -7.07
C PRO A 237 -10.24 -3.80 -8.51
N VAL A 238 -9.88 -2.67 -9.12
CA VAL A 238 -9.32 -2.64 -10.49
C VAL A 238 -8.09 -3.53 -10.58
N PHE A 239 -7.13 -3.35 -9.66
CA PHE A 239 -5.90 -4.15 -9.66
C PHE A 239 -6.11 -5.60 -9.24
N GLY A 240 -7.06 -5.88 -8.34
CA GLY A 240 -7.44 -7.24 -7.96
C GLY A 240 -8.00 -8.04 -9.15
N ILE A 241 -8.84 -7.42 -9.98
CA ILE A 241 -9.39 -8.03 -11.19
C ILE A 241 -8.30 -8.20 -12.26
N LEU A 242 -7.52 -7.14 -12.54
CA LEU A 242 -6.43 -7.18 -13.53
C LEU A 242 -5.35 -8.17 -13.13
N GLY A 243 -4.97 -8.27 -11.85
CA GLY A 243 -4.00 -9.24 -11.33
C GLY A 243 -4.48 -10.68 -11.49
N THR A 244 -5.77 -10.94 -11.23
CA THR A 244 -6.37 -12.27 -11.44
C THR A 244 -6.40 -12.66 -12.92
N LEU A 245 -6.73 -11.72 -13.81
CA LEU A 245 -6.67 -11.93 -15.26
C LEU A 245 -5.24 -12.12 -15.76
N ALA A 246 -4.27 -11.38 -15.23
CA ALA A 246 -2.85 -11.57 -15.54
C ALA A 246 -2.38 -12.98 -15.17
N ALA A 247 -2.79 -13.48 -13.99
CA ALA A 247 -2.51 -14.86 -13.57
C ALA A 247 -3.14 -15.89 -14.52
N PHE A 248 -4.39 -15.65 -14.96
CA PHE A 248 -5.08 -16.50 -15.94
C PHE A 248 -4.32 -16.57 -17.26
N PHE A 249 -3.98 -15.41 -17.85
CA PHE A 249 -3.30 -15.38 -19.15
C PHE A 249 -1.88 -15.95 -19.08
N LEU A 250 -1.13 -15.67 -18.02
CA LEU A 250 0.18 -16.27 -17.77
C LEU A 250 0.09 -17.79 -17.65
N ALA A 251 -0.80 -18.29 -16.80
CA ALA A 251 -1.00 -19.73 -16.62
C ALA A 251 -1.46 -20.41 -17.93
N ARG A 252 -2.31 -19.74 -18.74
CA ARG A 252 -2.75 -20.25 -20.04
C ARG A 252 -1.59 -20.41 -21.02
N ARG A 253 -0.69 -19.43 -21.07
CA ARG A 253 0.49 -19.48 -21.93
C ARG A 253 1.55 -20.48 -21.46
N MET A 254 1.61 -20.76 -20.16
CA MET A 254 2.54 -21.74 -19.59
C MET A 254 1.99 -23.17 -19.65
N PHE A 255 0.74 -23.39 -19.30
CA PHE A 255 0.19 -24.72 -18.99
C PHE A 255 -1.15 -25.03 -19.68
N GLY A 256 -1.72 -24.09 -20.43
CA GLY A 256 -2.97 -24.24 -21.15
C GLY A 256 -4.21 -23.82 -20.37
N THR A 257 -5.35 -23.74 -21.07
CA THR A 257 -6.60 -23.14 -20.59
C THR A 257 -7.20 -23.82 -19.36
N ALA A 258 -7.13 -25.15 -19.27
CA ALA A 258 -7.70 -25.90 -18.13
C ALA A 258 -6.99 -25.57 -16.81
N VAL A 259 -5.65 -25.51 -16.83
CA VAL A 259 -4.84 -25.09 -15.68
C VAL A 259 -5.12 -23.62 -15.34
N ALA A 260 -5.17 -22.76 -16.35
CA ALA A 260 -5.41 -21.33 -16.16
C ALA A 260 -6.77 -21.05 -15.51
N LEU A 261 -7.84 -21.71 -15.98
CA LEU A 261 -9.17 -21.52 -15.44
C LEU A 261 -9.26 -21.95 -13.96
N LEU A 262 -8.76 -23.16 -13.66
CA LEU A 262 -8.76 -23.66 -12.28
C LEU A 262 -7.89 -22.80 -11.36
N ALA A 263 -6.73 -22.36 -11.82
CA ALA A 263 -5.83 -21.47 -11.08
C ALA A 263 -6.47 -20.13 -10.77
N ALA A 264 -7.06 -19.49 -11.80
CA ALA A 264 -7.64 -18.15 -11.64
C ALA A 264 -8.91 -18.17 -10.78
N VAL A 265 -9.74 -19.21 -10.87
CA VAL A 265 -10.91 -19.39 -9.98
C VAL A 265 -10.44 -19.61 -8.54
N GLY A 266 -9.45 -20.48 -8.31
CA GLY A 266 -8.89 -20.69 -6.98
C GLY A 266 -8.29 -19.41 -6.40
N LEU A 267 -7.54 -18.65 -7.20
CA LEU A 267 -7.00 -17.35 -6.79
C LEU A 267 -8.12 -16.35 -6.47
N ALA A 268 -9.09 -16.18 -7.36
CA ALA A 268 -10.17 -15.22 -7.20
C ALA A 268 -11.05 -15.49 -5.96
N THR A 269 -11.16 -16.76 -5.53
CA THR A 269 -11.99 -17.17 -4.41
C THR A 269 -11.23 -17.26 -3.08
N THR A 270 -9.89 -17.11 -3.05
CA THR A 270 -9.17 -17.18 -1.79
C THR A 270 -9.35 -15.91 -0.96
N VAL A 271 -9.45 -16.09 0.36
CA VAL A 271 -9.68 -14.99 1.31
C VAL A 271 -8.66 -13.87 1.19
N LEU A 272 -7.39 -14.18 0.94
CA LEU A 272 -6.33 -13.18 0.78
C LEU A 272 -6.53 -12.33 -0.48
N GLN A 273 -6.87 -12.95 -1.62
CA GLN A 273 -7.12 -12.19 -2.85
C GLN A 273 -8.35 -11.31 -2.72
N VAL A 274 -9.45 -11.85 -2.18
CA VAL A 274 -10.71 -11.10 -1.98
C VAL A 274 -10.52 -9.94 -1.02
N TRP A 275 -9.81 -10.15 0.09
CA TRP A 275 -9.55 -9.09 1.07
C TRP A 275 -8.73 -7.96 0.46
N PHE A 276 -7.56 -8.27 -0.11
CA PHE A 276 -6.65 -7.25 -0.63
C PHE A 276 -7.05 -6.66 -1.99
N ALA A 277 -7.93 -7.31 -2.73
CA ALA A 277 -8.59 -6.69 -3.87
C ALA A 277 -9.60 -5.61 -3.47
N ARG A 278 -10.02 -5.54 -2.20
CA ARG A 278 -10.97 -4.57 -1.66
C ARG A 278 -10.33 -3.54 -0.73
N TYR A 279 -9.13 -3.83 -0.25
CA TYR A 279 -8.44 -3.07 0.78
C TYR A 279 -7.41 -2.13 0.13
N PRO A 280 -7.34 -0.83 0.50
CA PRO A 280 -6.51 0.15 -0.22
C PRO A 280 -5.03 0.00 0.11
N VAL A 281 -4.39 -0.99 -0.51
CA VAL A 281 -2.95 -1.27 -0.42
C VAL A 281 -2.37 -1.60 -1.79
N SER A 282 -1.06 -1.45 -1.94
CA SER A 282 -0.37 -1.48 -3.23
C SER A 282 -0.01 -2.88 -3.76
N GLU A 283 -0.23 -3.93 -2.97
CA GLU A 283 0.15 -5.30 -3.32
C GLU A 283 -0.56 -5.86 -4.55
N GLY A 284 -1.86 -5.57 -4.70
CA GLY A 284 -2.63 -5.96 -5.89
C GLY A 284 -2.09 -5.32 -7.18
N PHE A 285 -1.60 -4.09 -7.10
CA PHE A 285 -0.95 -3.43 -8.24
C PHE A 285 0.38 -4.10 -8.61
N SER A 286 1.22 -4.43 -7.62
CA SER A 286 2.45 -5.18 -7.86
C SER A 286 2.16 -6.56 -8.47
N GLN A 287 1.13 -7.26 -7.98
CA GLN A 287 0.67 -8.54 -8.56
C GLN A 287 0.36 -8.39 -10.04
N PHE A 288 -0.46 -7.42 -10.38
CA PHE A 288 -0.85 -7.14 -11.77
C PHE A 288 0.36 -6.85 -12.66
N LEU A 289 1.29 -5.98 -12.22
CA LEU A 289 2.46 -5.61 -13.01
C LEU A 289 3.45 -6.77 -13.18
N ILE A 290 3.76 -7.51 -12.11
CA ILE A 290 4.69 -8.64 -12.17
C ILE A 290 4.15 -9.74 -13.07
N LEU A 291 2.89 -10.15 -12.89
CA LEU A 291 2.30 -11.22 -13.68
C LEU A 291 2.12 -10.82 -15.15
N SER A 292 1.76 -9.56 -15.43
CA SER A 292 1.70 -9.03 -16.80
C SER A 292 3.10 -8.93 -17.44
N GLY A 293 4.12 -8.56 -16.66
CA GLY A 293 5.51 -8.54 -17.12
C GLY A 293 6.03 -9.94 -17.45
N LEU A 294 5.69 -10.94 -16.62
CA LEU A 294 6.01 -12.36 -16.90
C LEU A 294 5.23 -12.90 -18.11
N LEU A 295 3.97 -12.50 -18.27
CA LEU A 295 3.20 -12.83 -19.49
C LEU A 295 3.84 -12.24 -20.74
N ALA A 296 4.26 -10.98 -20.70
CA ALA A 296 4.96 -10.33 -21.81
C ALA A 296 6.29 -11.03 -22.12
N HIS A 297 7.06 -11.41 -21.08
CA HIS A 297 8.28 -12.22 -21.26
C HIS A 297 7.98 -13.55 -21.94
N ARG A 298 6.89 -14.22 -21.56
CA ARG A 298 6.49 -15.50 -22.16
C ARG A 298 6.08 -15.33 -23.62
N LEU A 299 5.39 -14.23 -23.96
CA LEU A 299 5.02 -13.88 -25.34
C LEU A 299 6.24 -13.54 -26.22
N ASP A 300 7.29 -12.92 -25.64
CA ASP A 300 8.54 -12.62 -26.37
C ASP A 300 9.24 -13.88 -26.88
N GLN A 301 9.14 -15.01 -26.16
CA GLN A 301 9.78 -16.27 -26.56
C GLN A 301 9.24 -16.81 -27.90
N ASP A 302 7.99 -16.51 -28.22
CA ASP A 302 7.30 -16.95 -29.40
C ASP A 302 7.18 -15.82 -30.48
N SER A 303 7.79 -14.63 -30.22
CA SER A 303 7.66 -13.42 -31.05
C SER A 303 8.79 -13.28 -32.04
N ASP A 304 8.47 -12.73 -33.24
CA ASP A 304 9.44 -12.35 -34.26
C ASP A 304 10.08 -10.97 -33.99
N THR A 305 9.51 -10.20 -33.05
CA THR A 305 10.01 -8.88 -32.66
C THR A 305 10.39 -8.87 -31.18
N ARG A 306 11.02 -7.78 -30.73
CA ARG A 306 11.35 -7.58 -29.31
C ARG A 306 10.35 -6.66 -28.59
N ALA A 307 9.20 -6.41 -29.19
CA ALA A 307 8.18 -5.54 -28.58
C ALA A 307 7.72 -6.05 -27.22
N PHE A 308 7.54 -7.37 -27.08
CA PHE A 308 7.16 -7.99 -25.81
C PHE A 308 8.28 -8.02 -24.77
N ALA A 309 9.57 -8.10 -25.19
CA ALA A 309 10.69 -7.94 -24.28
C ALA A 309 10.73 -6.53 -23.67
N TRP A 310 10.58 -5.48 -24.50
CA TRP A 310 10.47 -4.08 -24.02
C TRP A 310 9.30 -3.90 -23.06
N LEU A 311 8.18 -4.49 -23.40
CA LEU A 311 7.00 -4.47 -22.55
C LEU A 311 7.23 -5.15 -21.21
N SER A 312 7.86 -6.34 -21.21
CA SER A 312 8.20 -7.08 -20.00
C SER A 312 9.09 -6.24 -19.08
N GLY A 313 10.18 -5.68 -19.63
CA GLY A 313 11.09 -4.82 -18.88
C GLY A 313 10.41 -3.59 -18.30
N GLY A 314 9.51 -2.96 -19.09
CA GLY A 314 8.72 -1.82 -18.63
C GLY A 314 7.78 -2.17 -17.47
N LEU A 315 6.98 -3.23 -17.62
CA LEU A 315 6.03 -3.65 -16.57
C LEU A 315 6.75 -4.09 -15.29
N LEU A 316 7.83 -4.88 -15.41
CA LEU A 316 8.62 -5.28 -14.24
C LEU A 316 9.33 -4.08 -13.60
N GLY A 317 9.83 -3.12 -14.38
CA GLY A 317 10.44 -1.91 -13.89
C GLY A 317 9.47 -1.00 -13.13
N LEU A 318 8.24 -0.85 -13.62
CA LEU A 318 7.20 -0.05 -12.95
C LEU A 318 6.90 -0.54 -11.53
N THR A 319 7.10 -1.81 -11.23
CA THR A 319 6.86 -2.35 -9.87
C THR A 319 7.74 -1.68 -8.82
N LEU A 320 8.92 -1.20 -9.20
CA LEU A 320 9.86 -0.51 -8.33
C LEU A 320 9.32 0.85 -7.85
N LEU A 321 8.41 1.46 -8.61
CA LEU A 321 7.69 2.69 -8.26
C LEU A 321 6.40 2.43 -7.45
N VAL A 322 6.01 1.16 -7.30
CA VAL A 322 4.87 0.73 -6.46
C VAL A 322 5.34 0.34 -5.07
N ARG A 323 6.44 -0.44 -4.98
CA ARG A 323 6.88 -1.04 -3.72
C ARG A 323 8.39 -1.22 -3.68
N ILE A 324 8.96 -0.91 -2.52
CA ILE A 324 10.40 -1.04 -2.28
C ILE A 324 10.89 -2.51 -2.34
N ASP A 325 10.05 -3.47 -1.96
CA ASP A 325 10.39 -4.90 -2.00
C ASP A 325 10.48 -5.47 -3.43
N SER A 326 10.01 -4.72 -4.44
CA SER A 326 10.23 -5.07 -5.85
C SER A 326 11.71 -5.12 -6.25
N VAL A 327 12.61 -4.61 -5.44
CA VAL A 327 14.07 -4.78 -5.60
C VAL A 327 14.46 -6.27 -5.63
N LEU A 328 13.65 -7.16 -5.06
CA LEU A 328 13.83 -8.61 -5.15
C LEU A 328 13.82 -9.14 -6.59
N LEU A 329 13.26 -8.38 -7.56
CA LEU A 329 13.31 -8.74 -8.99
C LEU A 329 14.72 -8.70 -9.58
N LEU A 330 15.64 -7.95 -8.97
CA LEU A 330 17.02 -7.88 -9.46
C LEU A 330 17.70 -9.24 -9.50
N LEU A 331 17.47 -10.08 -8.48
CA LEU A 331 18.06 -11.41 -8.40
C LEU A 331 17.58 -12.36 -9.53
N PRO A 332 16.28 -12.58 -9.74
CA PRO A 332 15.79 -13.40 -10.87
C PRO A 332 16.15 -12.82 -12.23
N LEU A 333 16.18 -11.49 -12.39
CA LEU A 333 16.61 -10.88 -13.65
C LEU A 333 18.10 -11.09 -13.91
N ALA A 334 18.94 -10.95 -12.91
CA ALA A 334 20.37 -11.25 -13.02
C ALA A 334 20.61 -12.73 -13.37
N PHE A 335 19.87 -13.64 -12.72
CA PHE A 335 19.95 -15.07 -13.02
C PHE A 335 19.49 -15.39 -14.45
N TRP A 336 18.39 -14.82 -14.91
CA TRP A 336 17.91 -14.97 -16.28
C TRP A 336 18.91 -14.38 -17.31
N ALA A 337 19.46 -13.19 -17.02
CA ALA A 337 20.46 -12.55 -17.88
C ALA A 337 21.74 -13.40 -17.99
N ALA A 338 22.22 -13.95 -16.88
CA ALA A 338 23.34 -14.88 -16.86
C ALA A 338 23.07 -16.11 -17.72
N HIS A 339 21.86 -16.67 -17.61
CA HIS A 339 21.46 -17.82 -18.47
C HIS A 339 21.47 -17.45 -19.97
N GLU A 340 20.94 -16.30 -20.38
CA GLU A 340 20.96 -15.85 -21.78
C GLU A 340 22.39 -15.62 -22.28
N LEU A 341 23.27 -15.04 -21.45
CA LEU A 341 24.69 -14.87 -21.73
C LEU A 341 25.44 -16.21 -21.88
N MET A 342 25.11 -17.22 -21.08
CA MET A 342 25.69 -18.53 -21.15
C MET A 342 25.18 -19.33 -22.36
N ALA A 343 23.87 -19.27 -22.61
CA ALA A 343 23.22 -20.05 -23.66
C ALA A 343 23.50 -19.52 -25.07
N ARG A 344 23.76 -18.21 -25.21
CA ARG A 344 24.06 -17.52 -26.49
C ARG A 344 23.15 -17.90 -27.66
N ARG A 345 21.87 -18.09 -27.41
CA ARG A 345 20.89 -18.41 -28.44
C ARG A 345 20.81 -17.27 -29.47
N ALA A 346 20.40 -17.58 -30.70
CA ALA A 346 20.20 -16.57 -31.72
C ALA A 346 19.35 -15.40 -31.18
N GLY A 347 19.83 -14.16 -31.33
CA GLY A 347 19.17 -12.95 -30.84
C GLY A 347 19.22 -12.73 -29.31
N TRP A 348 20.09 -13.39 -28.55
CA TRP A 348 20.23 -13.24 -27.10
C TRP A 348 20.48 -11.78 -26.69
N ALA A 349 21.37 -11.07 -27.40
CA ALA A 349 21.70 -9.68 -27.09
C ALA A 349 20.49 -8.75 -27.22
N SER A 350 19.68 -8.95 -28.28
CA SER A 350 18.47 -8.16 -28.48
C SER A 350 17.37 -8.50 -27.44
N ARG A 351 17.30 -9.75 -26.94
CA ARG A 351 16.40 -10.11 -25.84
C ARG A 351 16.84 -9.46 -24.53
N LEU A 352 18.13 -9.55 -24.20
CA LEU A 352 18.68 -8.88 -23.02
C LEU A 352 18.43 -7.37 -23.07
N ALA A 353 18.81 -6.71 -24.18
CA ALA A 353 18.61 -5.28 -24.35
C ALA A 353 17.12 -4.90 -24.26
N GLY A 354 16.25 -5.65 -24.94
CA GLY A 354 14.80 -5.41 -24.94
C GLY A 354 14.17 -5.45 -23.54
N LEU A 355 14.62 -6.31 -22.67
CA LEU A 355 14.10 -6.39 -21.31
C LEU A 355 14.86 -5.45 -20.35
N LEU A 356 16.19 -5.50 -20.36
CA LEU A 356 16.99 -4.81 -19.34
C LEU A 356 17.04 -3.29 -19.53
N ILE A 357 16.97 -2.77 -20.77
CA ILE A 357 17.01 -1.31 -20.99
C ILE A 357 15.79 -0.63 -20.32
N PRO A 358 14.52 -0.98 -20.67
CA PRO A 358 13.37 -0.33 -20.06
C PRO A 358 13.30 -0.60 -18.54
N PHE A 359 13.69 -1.80 -18.08
CA PHE A 359 13.78 -2.08 -16.65
C PHE A 359 14.79 -1.15 -15.95
N SER A 360 15.99 -0.97 -16.51
CA SER A 360 17.05 -0.13 -15.93
C SER A 360 16.68 1.36 -15.94
N LEU A 361 15.99 1.83 -16.98
CA LEU A 361 15.48 3.22 -17.03
C LEU A 361 14.46 3.46 -15.92
N LEU A 362 13.54 2.53 -15.69
CA LEU A 362 12.56 2.63 -14.61
C LEU A 362 13.18 2.38 -13.23
N PHE A 363 14.22 1.57 -13.13
CA PHE A 363 15.01 1.45 -11.91
C PHE A 363 15.71 2.78 -11.57
N ALA A 364 16.31 3.44 -12.56
CA ALA A 364 16.91 4.76 -12.36
C ALA A 364 15.85 5.80 -11.93
N HIS A 365 14.66 5.78 -12.58
CA HIS A 365 13.55 6.63 -12.17
C HIS A 365 13.13 6.32 -10.72
N ALA A 366 12.97 5.05 -10.32
CA ALA A 366 12.61 4.68 -8.94
C ALA A 366 13.69 5.10 -7.93
N ALA A 367 14.97 5.05 -8.31
CA ALA A 367 16.05 5.55 -7.47
C ALA A 367 15.97 7.06 -7.28
N ILE A 368 15.75 7.83 -8.36
CA ILE A 368 15.53 9.28 -8.32
C ILE A 368 14.29 9.60 -7.47
N HIS A 369 13.17 8.92 -7.73
CA HIS A 369 11.93 9.04 -6.96
C HIS A 369 12.15 8.79 -5.47
N SER A 370 12.94 7.78 -5.11
CA SER A 370 13.28 7.46 -3.72
C SER A 370 14.03 8.59 -3.03
N VAL A 371 14.92 9.28 -3.74
CA VAL A 371 15.73 10.37 -3.18
C VAL A 371 14.89 11.63 -2.98
N PHE A 372 13.99 11.96 -3.90
CA PHE A 372 13.25 13.23 -3.87
C PHE A 372 11.88 13.13 -3.21
N PHE A 373 11.16 12.02 -3.39
CA PHE A 373 9.75 11.89 -3.00
C PHE A 373 9.46 10.81 -1.95
N SER A 374 10.39 9.89 -1.69
CA SER A 374 10.22 8.83 -0.68
C SER A 374 11.45 8.67 0.21
N LYS A 375 12.21 9.73 0.37
CA LYS A 375 13.53 9.81 0.99
C LYS A 375 13.59 9.10 2.35
N ARG A 376 12.67 9.45 3.24
CA ARG A 376 12.61 8.92 4.60
C ARG A 376 12.24 7.45 4.63
N TYR A 377 11.24 7.06 3.86
CA TYR A 377 10.80 5.66 3.75
C TYR A 377 11.90 4.77 3.15
N ALA A 378 12.54 5.24 2.08
CA ALA A 378 13.66 4.54 1.46
C ALA A 378 14.84 4.41 2.45
N HIS A 379 15.15 5.48 3.19
CA HIS A 379 16.19 5.46 4.21
C HIS A 379 15.88 4.47 5.34
N GLN A 380 14.68 4.51 5.93
CA GLN A 380 14.28 3.60 6.99
C GLN A 380 14.42 2.12 6.61
N ILE A 381 14.09 1.78 5.37
CA ILE A 381 14.10 0.38 4.93
C ILE A 381 15.46 -0.03 4.37
N LEU A 382 16.09 0.80 3.53
CA LEU A 382 17.32 0.43 2.84
C LEU A 382 18.56 0.69 3.68
N THR A 383 18.69 1.89 4.30
CA THR A 383 19.91 2.26 5.00
C THR A 383 20.01 1.68 6.39
N ARG A 384 18.95 1.77 7.20
CA ARG A 384 18.97 1.29 8.59
C ARG A 384 19.19 -0.23 8.69
N ARG A 385 18.95 -0.98 7.61
CA ARG A 385 18.96 -2.44 7.64
C ARG A 385 19.90 -3.09 6.63
N TYR A 386 20.17 -2.47 5.50
CA TYR A 386 20.93 -3.06 4.39
C TYR A 386 22.07 -2.19 3.89
N TRP A 387 22.05 -0.89 4.17
CA TRP A 387 22.99 0.07 3.59
C TRP A 387 24.08 0.56 4.57
N ASN A 388 24.05 0.08 5.83
CA ASN A 388 25.05 0.39 6.85
C ASN A 388 26.44 -0.21 6.56
N HIS A 389 26.80 -0.29 5.29
CA HIS A 389 28.10 -0.76 4.87
C HIS A 389 28.86 0.38 4.18
N PRO A 390 30.18 0.51 4.46
CA PRO A 390 30.98 1.56 3.82
C PRO A 390 30.92 1.46 2.29
N LEU A 391 31.06 2.60 1.60
CA LEU A 391 31.08 2.68 0.14
C LEU A 391 32.04 1.65 -0.51
N SER A 392 33.11 1.30 0.18
CA SER A 392 34.04 0.25 -0.23
C SER A 392 33.39 -1.11 -0.39
N VAL A 393 32.43 -1.47 0.45
CA VAL A 393 31.67 -2.75 0.32
C VAL A 393 30.81 -2.73 -0.94
N TRP A 394 30.12 -1.62 -1.20
CA TRP A 394 29.30 -1.48 -2.42
C TRP A 394 30.17 -1.47 -3.68
N PHE A 395 31.31 -0.79 -3.63
CA PHE A 395 32.29 -0.87 -4.70
C PHE A 395 32.77 -2.32 -4.93
N LEU A 396 33.09 -3.02 -3.86
CA LEU A 396 33.48 -4.45 -3.94
C LEU A 396 32.32 -5.30 -4.52
N VAL A 397 31.08 -5.09 -4.13
CA VAL A 397 29.91 -5.80 -4.70
C VAL A 397 29.80 -5.53 -6.19
N ILE A 398 29.95 -4.28 -6.62
CA ILE A 398 29.94 -3.92 -8.06
C ILE A 398 31.08 -4.59 -8.80
N VAL A 399 32.30 -4.54 -8.27
CA VAL A 399 33.49 -5.19 -8.87
C VAL A 399 33.27 -6.69 -8.98
N LEU A 400 32.80 -7.35 -7.91
CA LEU A 400 32.48 -8.78 -7.93
C LEU A 400 31.40 -9.11 -8.94
N ALA A 401 30.34 -8.28 -9.07
CA ALA A 401 29.30 -8.45 -10.08
C ALA A 401 29.85 -8.31 -11.51
N LEU A 402 30.75 -7.35 -11.75
CA LEU A 402 31.42 -7.19 -13.05
C LEU A 402 32.36 -8.36 -13.34
N VAL A 403 33.15 -8.81 -12.37
CA VAL A 403 34.00 -10.01 -12.50
C VAL A 403 33.14 -11.24 -12.79
N ALA A 404 32.05 -11.44 -12.06
CA ALA A 404 31.09 -12.52 -12.32
C ALA A 404 30.52 -12.46 -13.75
N ALA A 405 30.15 -11.26 -14.23
CA ALA A 405 29.67 -11.05 -15.58
C ALA A 405 30.74 -11.43 -16.63
N VAL A 406 32.02 -11.05 -16.42
CA VAL A 406 33.14 -11.43 -17.30
C VAL A 406 33.39 -12.96 -17.26
N VAL A 407 33.33 -13.54 -16.07
CA VAL A 407 33.48 -15.00 -15.91
C VAL A 407 32.37 -15.76 -16.65
N VAL A 408 31.11 -15.33 -16.46
CA VAL A 408 29.93 -15.85 -17.17
C VAL A 408 30.08 -15.62 -18.67
N TRP A 409 30.56 -14.48 -19.11
CA TRP A 409 30.81 -14.20 -20.52
C TRP A 409 31.86 -15.16 -21.11
N LYS A 410 33.00 -15.35 -20.43
CA LYS A 410 34.14 -16.15 -20.93
C LYS A 410 33.89 -17.66 -20.83
N PHE A 411 33.41 -18.12 -19.68
CA PHE A 411 33.27 -19.54 -19.37
C PHE A 411 31.86 -20.07 -19.48
N GLY A 412 30.86 -19.17 -19.61
CA GLY A 412 29.43 -19.51 -19.63
C GLY A 412 29.03 -20.60 -20.61
N PRO A 413 29.49 -20.58 -21.88
CA PRO A 413 29.14 -21.66 -22.81
C PRO A 413 29.60 -23.06 -22.38
N ARG A 414 30.81 -23.15 -21.77
CA ARG A 414 31.32 -24.42 -21.22
C ARG A 414 30.50 -24.85 -19.98
N LEU A 415 30.18 -23.90 -19.12
CA LEU A 415 29.33 -24.15 -17.96
C LEU A 415 27.94 -24.59 -18.38
N MET A 416 27.35 -23.93 -19.41
CA MET A 416 26.03 -24.30 -19.93
C MET A 416 26.02 -25.72 -20.51
N GLU A 417 27.08 -26.13 -21.20
CA GLU A 417 27.21 -27.50 -21.69
C GLU A 417 27.30 -28.51 -20.54
N TYR A 418 28.09 -28.18 -19.50
CA TYR A 418 28.18 -29.01 -18.29
C TYR A 418 26.82 -29.14 -17.61
N LEU A 419 26.08 -28.00 -17.41
CA LEU A 419 24.76 -27.99 -16.81
C LEU A 419 23.75 -28.81 -17.61
N ARG A 420 23.78 -28.76 -18.94
CA ARG A 420 22.94 -29.59 -19.82
C ARG A 420 23.25 -31.07 -19.69
N ARG A 421 24.53 -31.44 -19.62
CA ARG A 421 24.92 -32.86 -19.43
C ARG A 421 24.41 -33.41 -18.10
N HIS A 422 24.33 -32.59 -17.06
CA HIS A 422 23.89 -32.95 -15.71
C HIS A 422 22.48 -32.52 -15.38
N GLU A 423 21.69 -32.08 -16.34
CA GLU A 423 20.39 -31.45 -16.13
C GLU A 423 19.45 -32.29 -15.26
N ASN A 424 19.38 -33.61 -15.49
CA ASN A 424 18.54 -34.52 -14.70
C ASN A 424 18.98 -34.59 -13.23
N HIS A 425 20.28 -34.65 -12.97
CA HIS A 425 20.81 -34.67 -11.61
C HIS A 425 20.55 -33.33 -10.89
N LEU A 426 20.72 -32.22 -11.60
CA LEU A 426 20.44 -30.88 -11.06
C LEU A 426 18.95 -30.67 -10.75
N ARG A 427 18.08 -31.19 -11.61
CA ARG A 427 16.62 -31.16 -11.37
C ARG A 427 16.24 -31.98 -10.14
N VAL A 428 16.81 -33.20 -9.99
CA VAL A 428 16.57 -34.01 -8.80
C VAL A 428 17.13 -33.36 -7.55
N ALA A 429 18.35 -32.81 -7.61
CA ALA A 429 18.94 -32.09 -6.49
C ALA A 429 18.11 -30.86 -6.08
N ALA A 430 17.62 -30.07 -7.04
CA ALA A 430 16.73 -28.92 -6.78
C ALA A 430 15.41 -29.35 -6.14
N LEU A 431 14.80 -30.45 -6.63
CA LEU A 431 13.59 -31.02 -6.05
C LEU A 431 13.81 -31.49 -4.60
N ALA A 432 14.93 -32.20 -4.36
CA ALA A 432 15.30 -32.65 -3.03
C ALA A 432 15.53 -31.46 -2.08
N ALA A 433 16.28 -30.43 -2.52
CA ALA A 433 16.57 -29.23 -1.73
C ALA A 433 15.29 -28.47 -1.39
N LEU A 434 14.38 -28.26 -2.36
CA LEU A 434 13.11 -27.58 -2.11
C LEU A 434 12.17 -28.40 -1.22
N GLY A 435 12.15 -29.73 -1.39
CA GLY A 435 11.41 -30.64 -0.51
C GLY A 435 11.91 -30.60 0.93
N LEU A 436 13.24 -30.66 1.12
CA LEU A 436 13.87 -30.53 2.44
C LEU A 436 13.61 -29.14 3.06
N LEU A 437 13.70 -28.06 2.27
CA LEU A 437 13.41 -26.70 2.73
C LEU A 437 11.94 -26.56 3.15
N ALA A 438 11.01 -27.13 2.38
CA ALA A 438 9.59 -27.13 2.75
C ALA A 438 9.34 -27.94 4.03
N ALA A 439 9.90 -29.13 4.14
CA ALA A 439 9.79 -29.96 5.35
C ALA A 439 10.40 -29.26 6.57
N TYR A 440 11.60 -28.70 6.45
CA TYR A 440 12.23 -27.89 7.49
C TYR A 440 11.33 -26.72 7.93
N SER A 441 10.77 -25.98 6.96
CA SER A 441 9.95 -24.79 7.24
C SER A 441 8.57 -25.12 7.84
N LEU A 442 8.05 -26.33 7.57
CA LEU A 442 6.76 -26.77 8.13
C LEU A 442 6.89 -27.45 9.51
N THR A 443 8.04 -28.02 9.83
CA THR A 443 8.22 -28.87 11.03
C THR A 443 9.31 -28.37 11.97
N LEU A 444 10.58 -28.46 11.57
CA LEU A 444 11.72 -28.19 12.45
C LEU A 444 11.83 -26.70 12.84
N ARG A 445 11.67 -25.80 11.88
CA ARG A 445 11.86 -24.37 12.14
C ARG A 445 10.86 -23.81 13.14
N PRO A 446 9.55 -24.09 13.08
CA PRO A 446 8.59 -23.70 14.11
C PRO A 446 8.93 -24.28 15.49
N SER A 447 9.32 -25.56 15.54
CA SER A 447 9.67 -26.25 16.79
C SER A 447 10.94 -25.70 17.43
N LEU A 448 11.98 -25.43 16.63
CA LEU A 448 13.23 -24.83 17.11
C LEU A 448 13.01 -23.39 17.61
N SER A 449 12.14 -22.61 16.99
CA SER A 449 11.82 -21.26 17.46
C SER A 449 11.01 -21.27 18.76
N ALA A 450 10.10 -22.22 18.94
CA ALA A 450 9.38 -22.42 20.17
C ALA A 450 10.31 -22.83 21.31
N TRP A 451 11.29 -23.69 21.04
CA TRP A 451 12.31 -24.11 22.01
C TRP A 451 13.30 -22.98 22.36
N ALA A 452 13.71 -22.17 21.37
CA ALA A 452 14.63 -21.06 21.59
C ALA A 452 13.97 -19.83 22.24
N GLY A 453 12.66 -19.71 22.17
CA GLY A 453 11.86 -18.62 22.75
C GLY A 453 11.31 -18.91 24.15
N GLY A 454 11.65 -20.06 24.74
CA GLY A 454 11.34 -20.40 26.13
C GLY A 454 12.03 -19.42 27.07
N ASP A 455 11.28 -18.93 28.05
CA ASP A 455 11.57 -17.88 29.01
C ASP A 455 13.06 -17.64 29.31
N GLY A 456 13.55 -16.46 28.97
CA GLY A 456 14.78 -15.92 29.51
C GLY A 456 16.05 -15.98 28.66
N ASN A 457 16.00 -15.96 27.32
CA ASN A 457 17.22 -15.85 26.50
C ASN A 457 17.63 -14.38 26.28
N PRO A 458 18.65 -13.83 26.99
CA PRO A 458 19.05 -12.42 26.90
C PRO A 458 19.68 -12.05 25.55
N LYS A 459 19.94 -13.01 24.64
CA LYS A 459 20.45 -12.72 23.28
C LYS A 459 19.37 -12.30 22.32
N ALA A 460 18.11 -12.64 22.59
CA ALA A 460 16.97 -12.14 21.81
C ALA A 460 16.67 -10.66 22.11
N GLU A 461 16.98 -10.22 23.31
CA GLU A 461 16.76 -8.86 23.82
C GLU A 461 17.70 -7.81 23.19
N LYS A 462 18.94 -8.20 22.86
CA LYS A 462 19.93 -7.28 22.25
C LYS A 462 19.76 -7.02 20.75
N LEU A 463 18.91 -7.75 20.07
CA LEU A 463 18.57 -7.55 18.64
C LEU A 463 17.30 -6.72 18.43
N ALA A 464 16.66 -6.33 19.53
CA ALA A 464 15.45 -5.54 19.51
C ALA A 464 15.79 -4.04 19.51
N ASP A 465 15.27 -3.31 18.55
CA ASP A 465 15.28 -1.86 18.56
C ASP A 465 14.14 -1.37 19.48
N PRO A 466 14.42 -0.80 20.67
CA PRO A 466 13.40 -0.47 21.66
C PRO A 466 12.45 0.65 21.23
N GLY A 467 12.71 1.31 20.11
CA GLY A 467 12.00 2.52 19.71
C GLY A 467 10.72 2.32 18.92
N VAL A 468 10.41 1.10 18.42
CA VAL A 468 9.27 0.89 17.50
C VAL A 468 8.24 -0.12 18.02
N LEU A 469 8.64 -1.03 18.90
CA LEU A 469 7.74 -2.06 19.46
C LEU A 469 8.23 -2.43 20.85
N GLY A 470 7.38 -2.29 21.86
CA GLY A 470 7.69 -2.75 23.20
C GLY A 470 8.09 -4.25 23.24
N ASP A 471 8.82 -4.68 24.26
CA ASP A 471 9.52 -5.96 24.41
C ASP A 471 8.73 -7.23 24.03
N LEU A 472 7.41 -7.21 24.18
CA LEU A 472 6.50 -8.30 23.77
C LEU A 472 6.36 -8.46 22.24
N GLY A 473 6.61 -7.42 21.46
CA GLY A 473 6.45 -7.43 20.00
C GLY A 473 7.54 -8.21 19.27
N PHE A 474 8.76 -8.23 19.78
CA PHE A 474 9.92 -8.84 19.10
C PHE A 474 10.00 -10.35 19.23
N GLN A 475 9.71 -10.90 20.39
CA GLN A 475 9.62 -12.35 20.59
C GLN A 475 8.53 -12.96 19.69
N ARG A 476 7.41 -12.24 19.54
CA ARG A 476 6.33 -12.61 18.61
C ARG A 476 6.74 -12.53 17.15
N LEU A 477 7.61 -11.58 16.74
CA LEU A 477 8.09 -11.46 15.36
C LEU A 477 9.03 -12.59 14.96
N ALA A 478 9.92 -13.05 15.83
CA ALA A 478 10.80 -14.19 15.57
C ALA A 478 10.00 -15.48 15.38
N ALA A 479 9.03 -15.73 16.24
CA ALA A 479 8.10 -16.84 16.12
C ALA A 479 7.23 -16.73 14.86
N HIS A 480 6.82 -15.51 14.50
CA HIS A 480 6.07 -15.24 13.28
C HIS A 480 6.88 -15.55 12.02
N ASP A 481 8.13 -15.10 11.94
CA ASP A 481 9.05 -15.43 10.83
C ASP A 481 9.26 -16.95 10.72
N ALA A 482 9.43 -17.64 11.85
CA ALA A 482 9.65 -19.09 11.87
C ALA A 482 8.42 -19.90 11.42
N GLN A 483 7.22 -19.40 11.70
CA GLN A 483 5.95 -20.05 11.36
C GLN A 483 5.36 -19.56 10.02
N ALA A 484 6.07 -18.74 9.26
CA ALA A 484 5.53 -18.06 8.08
C ALA A 484 4.85 -19.02 7.08
N LEU A 485 5.46 -20.16 6.75
CA LEU A 485 4.88 -21.15 5.82
C LEU A 485 3.68 -21.90 6.44
N VAL A 486 3.74 -22.23 7.74
CA VAL A 486 2.62 -22.86 8.44
C VAL A 486 1.42 -21.93 8.46
N ARG A 487 1.63 -20.68 8.82
CA ARG A 487 0.56 -19.68 8.85
C ARG A 487 -0.01 -19.37 7.48
N TYR A 488 0.85 -19.32 6.44
CA TYR A 488 0.39 -19.20 5.07
C TYR A 488 -0.56 -20.34 4.68
N SER A 489 -0.26 -21.59 5.12
CA SER A 489 -1.12 -22.75 4.87
C SER A 489 -2.52 -22.63 5.50
N TRP A 490 -2.68 -21.86 6.58
CA TRP A 490 -4.00 -21.63 7.17
C TRP A 490 -4.92 -20.83 6.24
N PHE A 491 -4.35 -19.83 5.52
CA PHE A 491 -5.13 -18.97 4.63
C PHE A 491 -5.41 -19.62 3.27
N VAL A 492 -4.44 -20.31 2.68
CA VAL A 492 -4.64 -20.96 1.37
C VAL A 492 -5.23 -22.37 1.49
N GLY A 493 -5.19 -22.94 2.68
CA GLY A 493 -5.57 -24.32 2.96
C GLY A 493 -4.43 -25.31 2.71
N ALA A 494 -4.26 -26.27 3.61
CA ALA A 494 -3.25 -27.32 3.48
C ALA A 494 -3.38 -28.14 2.18
N PRO A 495 -4.60 -28.47 1.68
CA PRO A 495 -4.74 -29.15 0.40
C PRO A 495 -4.19 -28.33 -0.79
N ALA A 496 -4.44 -27.02 -0.83
CA ALA A 496 -3.92 -26.16 -1.90
C ALA A 496 -2.39 -26.04 -1.84
N LEU A 497 -1.82 -25.89 -0.64
CA LEU A 497 -0.36 -25.86 -0.47
C LEU A 497 0.28 -27.20 -0.87
N GLY A 498 -0.28 -28.34 -0.45
CA GLY A 498 0.20 -29.67 -0.82
C GLY A 498 0.17 -29.89 -2.33
N LEU A 499 -0.93 -29.55 -2.99
CA LEU A 499 -1.05 -29.57 -4.44
C LEU A 499 -0.05 -28.63 -5.11
N ALA A 500 0.21 -27.44 -4.55
CA ALA A 500 1.18 -26.50 -5.10
C ALA A 500 2.61 -27.06 -5.06
N LEU A 501 3.01 -27.72 -3.97
CA LEU A 501 4.31 -28.39 -3.87
C LEU A 501 4.45 -29.53 -4.89
N ILE A 502 3.41 -30.35 -5.08
CA ILE A 502 3.37 -31.38 -6.13
C ILE A 502 3.46 -30.73 -7.52
N GLY A 503 2.73 -29.66 -7.74
CA GLY A 503 2.75 -28.90 -9.01
C GLY A 503 4.12 -28.29 -9.28
N LEU A 504 4.80 -27.75 -8.24
CA LEU A 504 6.16 -27.25 -8.36
C LEU A 504 7.13 -28.36 -8.79
N ALA A 505 6.98 -29.57 -8.25
CA ALA A 505 7.77 -30.73 -8.69
C ALA A 505 7.51 -31.07 -10.16
N PHE A 506 6.26 -31.04 -10.61
CA PHE A 506 5.94 -31.25 -12.03
C PHE A 506 6.48 -30.13 -12.92
N PHE A 507 6.41 -28.89 -12.46
CA PHE A 507 6.95 -27.74 -13.18
C PHE A 507 8.47 -27.85 -13.34
N LEU A 508 9.20 -28.06 -12.25
CA LEU A 508 10.65 -28.19 -12.26
C LEU A 508 11.13 -29.35 -13.16
N LYS A 509 10.40 -30.49 -13.16
CA LYS A 509 10.73 -31.63 -13.99
C LYS A 509 10.61 -31.32 -15.50
N LYS A 510 9.71 -30.38 -15.88
CA LYS A 510 9.40 -30.06 -17.29
C LYS A 510 9.79 -28.65 -17.70
N ALA A 511 10.33 -27.85 -16.78
CA ALA A 511 10.67 -26.45 -17.03
C ALA A 511 11.67 -26.33 -18.19
N GLU A 512 11.37 -25.42 -19.10
CA GLU A 512 12.22 -25.05 -20.22
C GLU A 512 12.85 -23.67 -19.95
N SER A 513 13.80 -23.25 -20.76
CA SER A 513 14.46 -21.95 -20.63
C SER A 513 13.50 -20.77 -20.70
N LYS A 514 12.37 -20.89 -21.40
CA LYS A 514 11.30 -19.89 -21.47
C LYS A 514 10.54 -19.69 -20.15
N ASP A 515 10.62 -20.65 -19.26
CA ASP A 515 9.96 -20.63 -17.95
C ASP A 515 10.88 -20.14 -16.83
N LEU A 516 12.17 -19.95 -17.14
CA LEU A 516 13.22 -19.69 -16.16
C LEU A 516 12.99 -18.42 -15.37
N LEU A 517 12.60 -17.31 -16.03
CA LEU A 517 12.34 -16.04 -15.34
C LEU A 517 11.15 -16.17 -14.37
N ALA A 518 10.07 -16.80 -14.81
CA ALA A 518 8.89 -17.00 -13.95
C ALA A 518 9.21 -17.86 -12.74
N LEU A 519 9.99 -18.96 -12.95
CA LEU A 519 10.45 -19.83 -11.86
C LEU A 519 11.39 -19.08 -10.90
N ALA A 520 12.33 -18.29 -11.41
CA ALA A 520 13.27 -17.53 -10.60
C ALA A 520 12.54 -16.46 -9.76
N VAL A 521 11.54 -15.75 -10.34
CA VAL A 521 10.70 -14.79 -9.62
C VAL A 521 9.90 -15.49 -8.52
N LEU A 522 9.26 -16.62 -8.83
CA LEU A 522 8.54 -17.41 -7.83
C LEU A 522 9.45 -17.80 -6.65
N LEU A 523 10.60 -18.38 -6.94
CA LEU A 523 11.51 -18.85 -5.89
C LEU A 523 12.10 -17.70 -5.07
N ALA A 524 12.50 -16.60 -5.71
CA ALA A 524 13.08 -15.47 -5.00
C ALA A 524 12.08 -14.87 -4.00
N PHE A 525 10.87 -14.59 -4.42
CA PHE A 525 9.84 -14.02 -3.53
C PHE A 525 9.38 -15.01 -2.45
N SER A 526 9.15 -16.27 -2.82
CA SER A 526 8.66 -17.27 -1.87
C SER A 526 9.71 -17.61 -0.81
N ILE A 527 10.95 -17.85 -1.20
CA ILE A 527 12.04 -18.16 -0.24
C ILE A 527 12.26 -16.96 0.68
N PHE A 528 12.32 -15.74 0.12
CA PHE A 528 12.51 -14.54 0.92
C PHE A 528 11.43 -14.37 1.99
N TYR A 529 10.15 -14.42 1.60
CA TYR A 529 9.06 -14.16 2.53
C TYR A 529 8.75 -15.33 3.48
N PHE A 530 8.95 -16.57 3.05
CA PHE A 530 8.84 -17.70 3.97
C PHE A 530 10.01 -17.78 4.95
N TYR A 531 11.18 -17.23 4.57
CA TYR A 531 12.30 -17.11 5.50
C TYR A 531 12.12 -15.96 6.48
N LYS A 532 11.68 -14.77 6.03
CA LYS A 532 11.64 -13.57 6.86
C LYS A 532 10.59 -12.58 6.36
N ILE A 533 9.38 -12.66 6.91
CA ILE A 533 8.27 -11.81 6.49
C ILE A 533 8.41 -10.37 6.98
N ARG A 534 9.01 -10.15 8.16
CA ARG A 534 9.37 -8.85 8.74
C ARG A 534 8.28 -7.77 8.71
N VAL A 535 7.07 -8.14 9.08
CA VAL A 535 5.91 -7.27 9.22
C VAL A 535 5.22 -7.60 10.54
N PHE A 536 4.43 -6.69 11.09
CA PHE A 536 3.58 -6.98 12.23
C PHE A 536 2.85 -8.32 12.06
N ASN A 537 2.75 -9.07 13.13
CA ASN A 537 2.18 -10.41 13.14
C ASN A 537 0.64 -10.46 13.09
N ASP A 538 -0.02 -9.34 12.87
CA ASP A 538 -1.44 -9.24 12.57
C ASP A 538 -1.74 -9.91 11.20
N TYR A 539 -2.66 -10.88 11.18
CA TYR A 539 -2.70 -11.89 10.14
C TYR A 539 -3.01 -11.41 8.74
N PHE A 540 -4.09 -10.71 8.51
CA PHE A 540 -4.33 -10.23 7.17
C PHE A 540 -3.19 -9.30 6.72
N PHE A 541 -2.74 -8.43 7.60
CA PHE A 541 -1.73 -7.45 7.25
C PHE A 541 -0.37 -8.08 6.86
N ALA A 542 0.04 -9.12 7.57
CA ALA A 542 1.27 -9.85 7.25
C ALA A 542 1.16 -10.63 5.92
N MET A 543 0.02 -11.29 5.69
CA MET A 543 -0.19 -12.15 4.52
C MET A 543 -0.19 -11.40 3.18
N ARG A 544 -0.39 -10.09 3.18
CA ARG A 544 -0.31 -9.26 1.95
C ARG A 544 1.01 -9.42 1.19
N ARG A 545 2.11 -9.76 1.89
CA ARG A 545 3.43 -9.95 1.28
C ARG A 545 3.47 -11.08 0.25
N TYR A 546 2.59 -12.06 0.37
CA TYR A 546 2.51 -13.17 -0.57
C TYR A 546 1.67 -12.86 -1.83
N LEU A 547 0.88 -11.79 -1.77
CA LEU A 547 -0.08 -11.45 -2.84
C LEU A 547 0.57 -11.22 -4.21
N PRO A 548 1.73 -10.52 -4.35
CA PRO A 548 2.28 -10.20 -5.67
C PRO A 548 2.68 -11.41 -6.50
N VAL A 549 3.27 -12.44 -5.87
CA VAL A 549 3.89 -13.57 -6.58
C VAL A 549 3.50 -14.93 -5.99
N THR A 550 3.76 -15.14 -4.71
CA THR A 550 3.61 -16.47 -4.09
C THR A 550 2.18 -16.99 -4.16
N LEU A 551 1.20 -16.14 -3.88
CA LEU A 551 -0.21 -16.53 -3.86
C LEU A 551 -0.73 -16.94 -5.24
N PRO A 552 -0.58 -16.17 -6.34
CA PRO A 552 -1.02 -16.61 -7.65
C PRO A 552 -0.30 -17.87 -8.13
N PHE A 553 1.02 -17.99 -7.89
CA PHE A 553 1.73 -19.20 -8.26
C PHE A 553 1.33 -20.43 -7.43
N THR A 554 0.92 -20.28 -6.17
CA THR A 554 0.35 -21.38 -5.38
C THR A 554 -0.85 -21.99 -6.10
N PHE A 555 -1.78 -21.17 -6.60
CA PHE A 555 -2.96 -21.68 -7.31
C PHE A 555 -2.64 -22.16 -8.73
N ILE A 556 -1.69 -21.55 -9.44
CA ILE A 556 -1.22 -22.02 -10.76
C ILE A 556 -0.61 -23.43 -10.62
N LEU A 557 0.25 -23.63 -9.63
CA LEU A 557 0.92 -24.91 -9.38
C LEU A 557 -0.05 -25.98 -8.86
N ALA A 558 -0.98 -25.60 -7.97
CA ALA A 558 -2.02 -26.52 -7.50
C ALA A 558 -2.90 -26.99 -8.66
N ALA A 559 -3.32 -26.08 -9.54
CA ALA A 559 -4.09 -26.42 -10.74
C ALA A 559 -3.27 -27.32 -11.70
N LEU A 560 -1.96 -27.03 -11.87
CA LEU A 560 -1.05 -27.88 -12.66
C LEU A 560 -1.00 -29.31 -12.09
N ALA A 561 -0.89 -29.46 -10.77
CA ALA A 561 -0.92 -30.76 -10.11
C ALA A 561 -2.21 -31.52 -10.38
N VAL A 562 -3.38 -30.86 -10.14
CA VAL A 562 -4.69 -31.46 -10.36
C VAL A 562 -4.84 -31.97 -11.81
N ILE A 563 -4.56 -31.11 -12.79
CA ILE A 563 -4.73 -31.47 -14.21
C ILE A 563 -3.74 -32.55 -14.65
N THR A 564 -2.48 -32.51 -14.15
CA THR A 564 -1.47 -33.50 -14.50
C THR A 564 -1.77 -34.87 -13.90
N LEU A 565 -2.22 -34.90 -12.64
CA LEU A 565 -2.58 -36.18 -11.98
C LEU A 565 -3.89 -36.75 -12.57
N ALA A 566 -4.88 -35.90 -12.87
CA ALA A 566 -6.14 -36.33 -13.45
C ALA A 566 -6.00 -37.02 -14.84
N ARG A 567 -4.88 -36.79 -15.54
CA ARG A 567 -4.57 -37.42 -16.85
C ARG A 567 -3.87 -38.78 -16.74
N ARG A 568 -3.48 -39.24 -15.54
CA ARG A 568 -2.71 -40.50 -15.38
C ARG A 568 -3.58 -41.73 -15.44
N SER A 569 -4.51 -41.88 -14.46
CA SER A 569 -5.41 -43.04 -14.35
C SER A 569 -6.73 -42.64 -13.72
N LYS A 570 -7.74 -43.54 -13.74
CA LYS A 570 -9.04 -43.31 -13.11
C LYS A 570 -8.91 -43.00 -11.61
N ALA A 571 -8.07 -43.77 -10.88
CA ALA A 571 -7.81 -43.56 -9.46
C ALA A 571 -7.14 -42.20 -9.19
N TRP A 572 -6.12 -41.84 -9.94
CA TRP A 572 -5.44 -40.55 -9.84
C TRP A 572 -6.37 -39.40 -10.22
N ARG A 573 -7.26 -39.58 -11.19
CA ARG A 573 -8.27 -38.60 -11.56
C ARG A 573 -9.22 -38.30 -10.40
N PHE A 574 -9.75 -39.35 -9.77
CA PHE A 574 -10.62 -39.23 -8.62
C PHE A 574 -9.91 -38.50 -7.46
N ALA A 575 -8.70 -38.93 -7.09
CA ALA A 575 -7.91 -38.33 -6.04
C ALA A 575 -7.58 -36.85 -6.31
N ALA A 576 -7.20 -36.52 -7.55
CA ALA A 576 -6.86 -35.14 -7.94
C ALA A 576 -8.08 -34.22 -7.93
N VAL A 577 -9.23 -34.70 -8.44
CA VAL A 577 -10.49 -33.94 -8.40
C VAL A 577 -10.93 -33.72 -6.96
N LEU A 578 -10.91 -34.75 -6.13
CA LEU A 578 -11.26 -34.64 -4.71
C LEU A 578 -10.37 -33.63 -3.99
N ALA A 579 -9.03 -33.72 -4.18
CA ALA A 579 -8.08 -32.77 -3.59
C ALA A 579 -8.30 -31.34 -4.09
N GLY A 580 -8.62 -31.16 -5.38
CA GLY A 580 -8.96 -29.86 -5.96
C GLY A 580 -10.25 -29.27 -5.39
N VAL A 581 -11.29 -30.12 -5.24
CA VAL A 581 -12.56 -29.70 -4.63
C VAL A 581 -12.37 -29.34 -3.16
N LEU A 582 -11.58 -30.11 -2.41
CA LEU A 582 -11.24 -29.77 -1.01
C LEU A 582 -10.47 -28.47 -0.91
N ALA A 583 -9.49 -28.23 -1.78
CA ALA A 583 -8.72 -26.98 -1.80
C ALA A 583 -9.63 -25.78 -2.10
N LEU A 584 -10.52 -25.88 -3.09
CA LEU A 584 -11.48 -24.85 -3.40
C LEU A 584 -12.51 -24.67 -2.27
N GLY A 585 -12.99 -25.75 -1.67
CA GLY A 585 -13.92 -25.74 -0.53
C GLY A 585 -13.36 -24.98 0.67
N VAL A 586 -12.10 -25.21 1.02
CA VAL A 586 -11.41 -24.47 2.09
C VAL A 586 -11.29 -22.98 1.72
N SER A 587 -10.90 -22.66 0.48
CA SER A 587 -10.84 -21.26 0.02
C SER A 587 -12.18 -20.55 0.17
N VAL A 588 -13.27 -21.19 -0.29
CA VAL A 588 -14.62 -20.64 -0.20
C VAL A 588 -15.09 -20.52 1.24
N ALA A 589 -14.81 -21.52 2.09
CA ALA A 589 -15.18 -21.48 3.50
C ALA A 589 -14.52 -20.30 4.24
N HIS A 590 -13.22 -20.07 4.04
CA HIS A 590 -12.51 -18.94 4.64
C HIS A 590 -12.96 -17.58 4.07
N THR A 591 -13.42 -17.55 2.83
CA THR A 591 -13.86 -16.31 2.18
C THR A 591 -15.31 -15.95 2.52
N ARG A 592 -16.14 -16.92 2.87
CA ARG A 592 -17.57 -16.73 3.18
C ARG A 592 -17.83 -15.58 4.17
N PRO A 593 -17.13 -15.44 5.30
CA PRO A 593 -17.35 -14.35 6.26
C PRO A 593 -17.15 -12.96 5.67
N ILE A 594 -16.24 -12.81 4.70
CA ILE A 594 -15.87 -11.52 4.13
C ILE A 594 -16.62 -11.17 2.82
N VAL A 595 -17.36 -12.11 2.21
CA VAL A 595 -18.01 -11.86 0.90
C VAL A 595 -18.96 -10.68 0.95
N SER A 596 -19.83 -10.62 1.96
CA SER A 596 -20.79 -9.52 2.16
C SER A 596 -20.28 -8.41 3.07
N TYR A 597 -19.15 -8.62 3.72
CA TYR A 597 -18.58 -7.68 4.67
C TYR A 597 -17.91 -6.50 3.96
N VAL A 598 -18.07 -5.31 4.53
CA VAL A 598 -17.39 -4.07 4.13
C VAL A 598 -16.73 -3.51 5.36
N ASP A 599 -15.41 -3.50 5.35
CA ASP A 599 -14.60 -2.99 6.46
C ASP A 599 -14.79 -1.48 6.60
N TRP A 600 -14.96 -0.99 7.83
CA TRP A 600 -15.24 0.41 8.17
C TRP A 600 -16.47 1.00 7.47
N LYS A 601 -17.51 0.19 7.24
CA LYS A 601 -18.75 0.61 6.57
C LYS A 601 -19.35 1.86 7.22
N GLY A 602 -19.72 2.85 6.40
CA GLY A 602 -20.29 4.12 6.82
C GLY A 602 -19.27 5.23 7.06
N SER A 603 -17.95 4.94 7.07
CA SER A 603 -16.91 5.94 7.33
C SER A 603 -16.88 7.04 6.28
N VAL A 604 -17.09 6.70 5.00
CA VAL A 604 -17.13 7.69 3.90
C VAL A 604 -18.21 8.74 4.13
N ARG A 605 -19.41 8.29 4.49
CA ARG A 605 -20.52 9.20 4.78
C ARG A 605 -20.25 10.02 6.05
N PHE A 606 -19.80 9.36 7.11
CA PHE A 606 -19.53 10.00 8.39
C PHE A 606 -18.49 11.12 8.24
N VAL A 607 -17.34 10.84 7.64
CA VAL A 607 -16.28 11.85 7.46
C VAL A 607 -16.74 12.97 6.52
N ALA A 608 -17.51 12.67 5.47
CA ALA A 608 -18.08 13.68 4.59
C ALA A 608 -19.06 14.60 5.32
N ASP A 609 -19.88 14.06 6.23
CA ASP A 609 -20.84 14.84 7.03
C ASP A 609 -20.11 15.76 8.02
N VAL A 610 -19.02 15.29 8.62
CA VAL A 610 -18.16 16.10 9.48
C VAL A 610 -17.41 17.16 8.67
N ALA A 611 -16.84 16.81 7.52
CA ALA A 611 -16.09 17.75 6.67
C ALA A 611 -16.92 18.96 6.23
N ARG A 612 -18.23 18.76 5.95
CA ARG A 612 -19.14 19.84 5.56
C ARG A 612 -19.37 20.89 6.64
N ARG A 613 -18.93 20.64 7.88
CA ARG A 613 -19.03 21.62 8.99
C ARG A 613 -17.93 22.67 8.95
N PHE A 614 -16.85 22.40 8.24
CA PHE A 614 -15.68 23.27 8.21
C PHE A 614 -15.55 23.94 6.85
N GLY A 615 -15.40 25.27 6.89
CA GLY A 615 -15.10 26.08 5.72
C GLY A 615 -13.59 26.28 5.50
N PRO A 616 -13.20 26.86 4.37
CA PRO A 616 -11.79 27.17 4.08
C PRO A 616 -11.13 28.12 5.08
N SER A 617 -11.94 28.95 5.73
CA SER A 617 -11.49 29.92 6.74
C SER A 617 -11.53 29.38 8.18
N ASP A 618 -11.85 28.10 8.36
CA ASP A 618 -11.87 27.47 9.67
C ASP A 618 -10.61 26.63 9.87
N ILE A 619 -10.15 26.50 11.12
CA ILE A 619 -9.09 25.56 11.51
C ILE A 619 -9.61 24.62 12.58
N VAL A 620 -9.22 23.36 12.49
CA VAL A 620 -9.65 22.29 13.38
C VAL A 620 -8.44 21.68 14.08
N LEU A 621 -8.38 21.88 15.38
CA LEU A 621 -7.34 21.34 16.24
C LEU A 621 -7.81 20.02 16.83
N PHE A 622 -6.95 19.06 16.84
CA PHE A 622 -7.21 17.73 17.37
C PHE A 622 -6.31 17.45 18.55
N GLU A 623 -6.92 17.11 19.66
CA GLU A 623 -6.21 16.59 20.82
C GLU A 623 -5.59 15.23 20.48
N GLN A 624 -4.48 14.85 21.13
CA GLN A 624 -3.81 13.59 20.87
C GLN A 624 -4.23 12.45 21.82
N PRO A 625 -5.28 11.72 21.54
CA PRO A 625 -5.47 10.37 22.02
C PRO A 625 -5.65 9.38 20.88
N LYS A 626 -5.64 8.08 21.24
CA LYS A 626 -5.55 6.93 20.33
C LYS A 626 -6.47 6.92 19.10
N ASN A 627 -7.59 7.63 19.12
CA ASN A 627 -8.58 7.54 18.04
C ASN A 627 -8.71 8.79 17.16
N ILE A 628 -8.01 9.87 17.49
CA ILE A 628 -8.21 11.15 16.81
C ILE A 628 -7.77 11.14 15.34
N HIS A 629 -6.69 10.40 15.04
CA HIS A 629 -6.19 10.20 13.69
C HIS A 629 -7.19 9.50 12.75
N LEU A 630 -8.20 8.83 13.30
CA LEU A 630 -9.27 8.23 12.49
C LEU A 630 -10.05 9.30 11.72
N LEU A 631 -10.11 10.52 12.25
CA LEU A 631 -10.87 11.62 11.67
C LEU A 631 -9.97 12.70 11.07
N SER A 632 -8.90 13.10 11.75
CA SER A 632 -8.02 14.21 11.34
C SER A 632 -7.37 13.99 9.97
N LEU A 633 -6.79 12.81 9.74
CA LEU A 633 -6.15 12.46 8.48
C LEU A 633 -7.11 12.52 7.28
N PRO A 634 -8.28 11.85 7.29
CA PRO A 634 -9.19 11.94 6.14
C PRO A 634 -9.79 13.34 5.95
N LEU A 635 -10.05 14.11 7.01
CA LEU A 635 -10.51 15.49 6.86
C LEU A 635 -9.50 16.35 6.10
N TRP A 636 -8.23 16.27 6.48
CA TRP A 636 -7.15 16.96 5.78
C TRP A 636 -6.89 16.36 4.39
N GLY A 637 -6.63 15.04 4.31
CA GLY A 637 -6.17 14.37 3.09
C GLY A 637 -7.21 14.30 1.98
N LEU A 638 -8.47 14.04 2.32
CA LEU A 638 -9.54 13.84 1.34
C LEU A 638 -10.39 15.11 1.11
N TYR A 639 -10.64 15.87 2.15
CA TYR A 639 -11.56 17.02 2.08
C TYR A 639 -10.85 18.38 2.14
N GLY A 640 -9.54 18.42 2.42
CA GLY A 640 -8.75 19.65 2.44
C GLY A 640 -9.06 20.58 3.61
N ALA A 641 -9.58 20.04 4.71
CA ALA A 641 -9.79 20.82 5.91
C ALA A 641 -8.46 21.26 6.54
N ASN A 642 -8.39 22.46 7.11
CA ASN A 642 -7.23 22.94 7.86
C ASN A 642 -7.18 22.21 9.22
N ALA A 643 -6.71 20.97 9.23
CA ALA A 643 -6.68 20.11 10.39
C ALA A 643 -5.27 20.02 10.96
N LEU A 644 -5.10 20.00 12.28
CA LEU A 644 -3.81 19.90 12.96
C LEU A 644 -3.93 19.10 14.26
N GLU A 645 -3.01 18.17 14.51
CA GLU A 645 -2.97 17.36 15.72
C GLU A 645 -1.93 17.89 16.70
N PHE A 646 -2.27 18.02 17.99
CA PHE A 646 -1.31 18.33 19.02
C PHE A 646 -0.38 17.15 19.29
N ARG A 647 0.85 17.44 19.68
CA ARG A 647 1.84 16.41 20.05
C ARG A 647 1.52 15.74 21.38
N ARG A 648 0.96 16.50 22.33
CA ARG A 648 0.68 16.04 23.68
C ARG A 648 -0.80 16.22 24.01
N PHE A 649 -1.29 15.42 24.94
CA PHE A 649 -2.64 15.51 25.47
C PHE A 649 -2.93 16.89 26.09
N ASN A 650 -1.99 17.42 26.87
CA ASN A 650 -2.07 18.75 27.48
C ASN A 650 -1.02 19.66 26.84
N PRO A 651 -1.38 20.47 25.86
CA PRO A 651 -0.49 21.47 25.30
C PRO A 651 -0.20 22.58 26.33
N ASP A 652 0.96 23.24 26.17
CA ASP A 652 1.34 24.40 26.99
C ASP A 652 0.30 25.52 26.87
N PRO A 653 -0.33 25.98 27.99
CA PRO A 653 -1.44 26.93 27.91
C PRO A 653 -1.05 28.31 27.39
N GLU A 654 0.14 28.79 27.71
CA GLU A 654 0.60 30.13 27.29
C GLU A 654 0.87 30.16 25.80
N ARG A 655 1.63 29.18 25.30
CA ARG A 655 1.90 29.01 23.87
C ARG A 655 0.62 28.77 23.07
N LEU A 656 -0.29 27.96 23.62
CA LEU A 656 -1.58 27.72 22.98
C LEU A 656 -2.40 28.99 22.87
N THR A 657 -2.46 29.80 23.94
CA THR A 657 -3.16 31.08 23.94
C THR A 657 -2.52 32.07 22.96
N HIS A 658 -1.19 32.11 22.90
CA HIS A 658 -0.46 32.92 21.92
C HIS A 658 -0.82 32.54 20.48
N LEU A 659 -0.76 31.24 20.17
CA LEU A 659 -1.10 30.70 18.86
C LEU A 659 -2.55 30.99 18.46
N ILE A 660 -3.51 30.79 19.36
CA ILE A 660 -4.92 31.08 19.11
C ILE A 660 -5.14 32.58 18.78
N ARG A 661 -4.47 33.46 19.49
CA ARG A 661 -4.54 34.92 19.19
C ARG A 661 -3.97 35.23 17.80
N ALA A 662 -2.83 34.64 17.45
CA ALA A 662 -2.25 34.82 16.12
C ALA A 662 -3.19 34.28 15.02
N TRP A 663 -3.76 33.09 15.19
CA TRP A 663 -4.63 32.47 14.19
C TRP A 663 -6.00 33.17 14.05
N ARG A 664 -6.50 33.86 15.04
CA ARG A 664 -7.75 34.65 14.90
C ARG A 664 -7.66 35.79 13.88
N GLN A 665 -6.46 36.20 13.52
CA GLN A 665 -6.25 37.13 12.43
C GLN A 665 -6.44 36.49 11.05
N THR A 666 -6.24 35.15 10.96
CA THR A 666 -6.28 34.42 9.71
C THR A 666 -7.52 33.55 9.57
N TYR A 667 -7.93 32.88 10.65
CA TYR A 667 -9.07 31.97 10.66
C TYR A 667 -10.29 32.56 11.35
N ARG A 668 -11.45 32.37 10.69
CA ARG A 668 -12.73 32.88 11.22
C ARG A 668 -13.18 32.12 12.46
N ASN A 669 -13.07 30.79 12.42
CA ASN A 669 -13.41 29.92 13.53
C ASN A 669 -12.25 28.97 13.82
N ILE A 670 -11.99 28.76 15.10
CA ILE A 670 -11.05 27.80 15.60
C ILE A 670 -11.86 26.75 16.36
N TYR A 671 -11.80 25.51 15.88
CA TYR A 671 -12.49 24.38 16.48
C TYR A 671 -11.50 23.46 17.18
N PHE A 672 -12.00 22.80 18.22
CA PHE A 672 -11.28 21.79 18.96
C PHE A 672 -12.07 20.48 18.93
N VAL A 673 -11.42 19.37 18.57
CA VAL A 673 -12.01 18.04 18.53
C VAL A 673 -11.29 17.14 19.52
N THR A 674 -12.06 16.56 20.45
CA THR A 674 -11.56 15.60 21.44
C THR A 674 -12.29 14.29 21.32
N SER A 675 -11.70 13.20 21.82
CA SER A 675 -12.35 11.89 21.92
C SER A 675 -12.90 11.59 23.31
N PHE A 676 -12.72 12.52 24.25
CA PHE A 676 -13.36 12.48 25.58
C PHE A 676 -13.99 13.83 25.86
N ARG A 677 -14.90 13.85 26.81
CA ARG A 677 -15.40 15.08 27.39
C ARG A 677 -14.34 15.65 28.32
N THR A 678 -13.51 16.53 27.81
CA THR A 678 -12.50 17.21 28.62
C THR A 678 -12.43 18.68 28.22
N ASP A 679 -11.99 19.50 29.15
CA ASP A 679 -11.64 20.89 28.91
C ASP A 679 -10.14 20.99 28.63
N VAL A 680 -9.77 21.90 27.73
CA VAL A 680 -8.37 22.13 27.36
C VAL A 680 -7.87 23.35 28.09
N CYS A 681 -6.77 23.19 28.80
CA CYS A 681 -6.17 24.27 29.58
C CYS A 681 -5.89 25.53 28.78
N GLY A 682 -6.24 26.67 29.35
CA GLY A 682 -6.05 27.98 28.73
C GLY A 682 -7.04 28.32 27.61
N LEU A 683 -8.00 27.45 27.32
CA LEU A 683 -9.02 27.70 26.31
C LEU A 683 -10.41 27.69 26.92
N PHE A 684 -11.25 28.62 26.45
CA PHE A 684 -12.68 28.60 26.70
C PHE A 684 -13.38 27.96 25.51
N LEU A 685 -14.09 26.86 25.75
CA LEU A 685 -14.69 26.02 24.74
C LEU A 685 -16.21 26.04 24.82
N GLU A 686 -16.85 26.48 23.75
CA GLU A 686 -18.29 26.30 23.54
C GLU A 686 -18.52 24.97 22.82
N ARG A 687 -19.10 24.00 23.49
CA ARG A 687 -19.42 22.70 22.86
C ARG A 687 -20.52 22.91 21.83
N THR A 688 -20.24 22.58 20.59
CA THR A 688 -21.15 22.79 19.47
C THR A 688 -21.87 21.52 19.08
N GLN A 689 -21.16 20.37 19.07
CA GLN A 689 -21.72 19.11 18.61
C GLN A 689 -20.95 17.91 19.13
N THR A 690 -21.67 16.77 19.25
CA THR A 690 -21.07 15.45 19.44
C THR A 690 -21.29 14.61 18.19
N PHE A 691 -20.25 14.01 17.69
CA PHE A 691 -20.29 13.06 16.57
C PHE A 691 -20.11 11.64 17.08
N ARG A 692 -21.03 10.75 16.73
CA ARG A 692 -20.94 9.32 17.04
C ARG A 692 -20.81 8.54 15.75
N PHE A 693 -19.83 7.66 15.70
CA PHE A 693 -19.60 6.77 14.59
C PHE A 693 -19.50 5.34 15.09
N ALA A 694 -20.36 4.48 14.59
CA ALA A 694 -20.33 3.06 14.85
C ALA A 694 -20.09 2.30 13.54
N SER A 695 -19.15 1.39 13.55
CA SER A 695 -18.76 0.56 12.42
C SER A 695 -18.27 -0.80 12.92
N SER A 696 -17.65 -1.57 12.06
CA SER A 696 -16.98 -2.80 12.43
C SER A 696 -15.65 -2.90 11.71
N GLU A 697 -14.69 -3.49 12.39
CA GLU A 697 -13.39 -3.87 11.87
C GLU A 697 -13.27 -5.40 11.99
N PHE A 698 -12.63 -6.05 11.00
CA PHE A 698 -12.45 -7.48 11.10
C PHE A 698 -11.45 -7.80 12.23
N GLU A 699 -11.69 -8.88 12.98
CA GLU A 699 -10.92 -9.24 14.17
C GLU A 699 -9.41 -9.36 13.88
N TRP A 700 -8.61 -9.00 14.87
CA TRP A 700 -7.16 -9.15 14.82
C TRP A 700 -6.77 -10.42 15.56
N THR A 701 -6.34 -11.42 14.82
CA THR A 701 -5.92 -12.69 15.36
C THR A 701 -4.43 -12.93 15.13
N TYR A 702 -3.80 -13.70 16.01
CA TYR A 702 -2.39 -14.05 15.95
C TYR A 702 -2.16 -15.57 15.85
N ASP A 703 -3.20 -16.36 16.00
CA ASP A 703 -3.18 -17.83 16.18
C ASP A 703 -4.10 -18.57 15.21
N ARG A 704 -4.98 -17.87 14.51
CA ARG A 704 -5.96 -18.43 13.58
C ARG A 704 -6.30 -17.46 12.46
N VAL A 705 -7.00 -17.94 11.45
CA VAL A 705 -7.60 -17.08 10.40
C VAL A 705 -8.74 -16.26 11.04
N PRO A 706 -8.82 -14.94 10.78
CA PRO A 706 -9.93 -14.12 11.25
C PRO A 706 -11.27 -14.62 10.71
N GLU A 707 -12.31 -14.66 11.56
CA GLU A 707 -13.61 -15.24 11.22
C GLU A 707 -14.78 -14.26 11.33
N LYS A 708 -14.67 -13.23 12.14
CA LYS A 708 -15.80 -12.35 12.48
C LYS A 708 -15.42 -10.89 12.55
N PRO A 709 -16.36 -9.97 12.25
CA PRO A 709 -16.16 -8.54 12.50
C PRO A 709 -16.37 -8.23 13.99
N GLU A 710 -15.56 -7.31 14.50
CA GLU A 710 -15.70 -6.73 15.84
C GLU A 710 -16.33 -5.33 15.74
N PRO A 711 -17.28 -4.98 16.60
CA PRO A 711 -17.85 -3.64 16.60
C PRO A 711 -16.81 -2.60 17.04
N ARG A 712 -16.82 -1.46 16.36
CA ARG A 712 -16.03 -0.28 16.72
C ARG A 712 -16.97 0.90 16.87
N SER A 713 -16.89 1.59 17.99
CA SER A 713 -17.62 2.82 18.24
C SER A 713 -16.66 3.90 18.71
N VAL A 714 -16.79 5.07 18.13
CA VAL A 714 -15.99 6.25 18.49
C VAL A 714 -16.93 7.43 18.64
N GLU A 715 -16.65 8.23 19.63
CA GLU A 715 -17.34 9.48 19.89
C GLU A 715 -16.34 10.64 19.84
N PHE A 716 -16.71 11.72 19.15
CA PHE A 716 -15.91 12.92 19.03
C PHE A 716 -16.73 14.12 19.48
N TYR A 717 -16.12 14.95 20.28
CA TYR A 717 -16.70 16.18 20.80
C TYR A 717 -16.11 17.37 20.06
N LEU A 718 -16.94 18.11 19.33
CA LEU A 718 -16.57 19.34 18.65
C LEU A 718 -16.91 20.52 19.53
N SER A 719 -15.91 21.35 19.80
CA SER A 719 -16.07 22.62 20.53
C SER A 719 -15.50 23.76 19.68
N ARG A 720 -16.10 24.93 19.80
CA ARG A 720 -15.59 26.18 19.22
C ARG A 720 -14.79 26.92 20.27
N VAL A 721 -13.61 27.42 19.93
CA VAL A 721 -12.80 28.24 20.82
C VAL A 721 -13.43 29.65 20.87
N ILE A 722 -13.84 30.06 22.03
CA ILE A 722 -14.38 31.41 22.27
C ILE A 722 -13.36 32.25 23.03
N GLU A 723 -13.42 33.59 22.89
CA GLU A 723 -12.72 34.50 23.80
C GLU A 723 -13.61 34.77 25.00
N PRO A 724 -13.05 34.74 26.20
CA PRO A 724 -13.72 35.37 27.29
C PRO A 724 -13.83 36.86 26.94
N GLU A 725 -15.04 37.35 26.75
CA GLU A 725 -15.26 38.82 26.80
C GLU A 725 -14.62 39.29 28.11
N THR A 726 -13.83 40.37 28.04
CA THR A 726 -13.12 40.91 29.22
C THR A 726 -14.14 41.27 30.26
N LEU A 727 -14.54 40.34 31.09
CA LEU A 727 -15.40 40.54 32.22
C LEU A 727 -14.63 41.40 33.25
N ARG A 728 -14.93 42.66 33.35
CA ARG A 728 -14.72 43.42 34.60
C ARG A 728 -15.72 42.87 35.62
N ILE A 729 -15.35 41.72 36.23
CA ILE A 729 -16.14 41.14 37.32
C ILE A 729 -15.86 41.97 38.59
N THR A 730 -16.79 42.82 38.96
CA THR A 730 -16.89 43.31 40.31
C THR A 730 -17.82 42.35 41.03
N ILE A 731 -17.31 41.60 41.92
CA ILE A 731 -17.66 40.24 42.33
C ILE A 731 -18.59 40.18 43.51
N GLU A 732 -19.56 39.28 43.57
CA GLU A 732 -19.64 38.11 44.46
C GLU A 732 -20.87 37.23 44.19
N PRO A 733 -20.73 36.11 43.58
CA PRO A 733 -21.60 34.97 43.85
C PRO A 733 -20.81 33.74 44.25
N VAL A 734 -21.47 32.88 45.01
CA VAL A 734 -21.03 31.52 45.20
C VAL A 734 -21.31 30.78 43.90
N ILE A 735 -20.26 30.37 43.18
CA ILE A 735 -20.38 29.58 41.98
C ILE A 735 -20.11 28.15 42.41
N ASP A 736 -21.09 27.28 42.26
CA ASP A 736 -20.91 25.84 42.38
C ASP A 736 -20.28 25.33 41.07
N ILE A 737 -18.98 25.09 41.09
CA ILE A 737 -18.23 24.63 39.92
C ILE A 737 -18.66 23.22 39.51
N GLY A 738 -19.27 22.45 40.37
CA GLY A 738 -19.80 21.11 40.14
C GLY A 738 -21.18 21.09 39.47
N GLY A 739 -21.94 22.17 39.59
CA GLY A 739 -23.31 22.23 39.11
C GLY A 739 -23.48 22.27 37.58
N SER A 740 -24.61 21.80 37.10
CA SER A 740 -24.99 21.85 35.69
C SER A 740 -25.59 23.23 35.37
N GLY A 741 -24.77 24.22 35.17
CA GLY A 741 -25.22 25.54 34.78
C GLY A 741 -24.62 26.03 33.46
N ASP A 742 -24.94 27.26 33.08
CA ASP A 742 -24.42 27.92 31.88
C ASP A 742 -22.94 28.32 31.99
N LEU A 743 -22.18 27.69 32.92
CA LEU A 743 -20.79 27.97 33.15
C LEU A 743 -19.91 27.18 32.18
N GLN A 744 -19.01 27.90 31.54
CA GLN A 744 -17.98 27.25 30.75
C GLN A 744 -16.69 27.12 31.55
N THR A 745 -16.14 25.91 31.63
CA THR A 745 -14.96 25.58 32.40
C THR A 745 -13.84 25.05 31.51
N SER A 746 -12.61 25.38 31.84
CA SER A 746 -11.42 24.85 31.21
C SER A 746 -10.48 24.31 32.28
N GLY A 747 -9.93 23.12 32.04
CA GLY A 747 -9.04 22.44 32.97
C GLY A 747 -9.73 21.62 34.05
N PHE A 748 -11.02 21.39 33.96
CA PHE A 748 -11.81 20.55 34.86
C PHE A 748 -12.37 19.33 34.12
N PHE A 749 -12.51 18.23 34.84
CA PHE A 749 -13.25 17.04 34.36
C PHE A 749 -14.79 17.31 34.45
N GLU A 750 -15.58 16.35 33.99
CA GLU A 750 -17.03 16.40 34.18
C GLU A 750 -17.42 16.47 35.64
N SER A 751 -18.57 17.07 35.90
CA SER A 751 -19.09 17.19 37.28
C SER A 751 -19.44 15.80 37.85
N GLU A 752 -19.01 15.59 39.07
CA GLU A 752 -19.39 14.43 39.90
C GLU A 752 -20.25 14.88 41.07
N ALA A 753 -21.15 14.04 41.55
CA ALA A 753 -21.99 14.33 42.68
C ALA A 753 -21.82 13.28 43.80
N THR A 754 -21.65 13.77 44.99
CA THR A 754 -21.64 12.91 46.19
C THR A 754 -22.57 13.56 47.23
N GLY A 755 -23.76 12.98 47.40
CA GLY A 755 -24.82 13.58 48.20
C GLY A 755 -25.34 14.90 47.59
N ASP A 756 -25.38 15.97 48.37
CA ASP A 756 -25.82 17.30 47.93
C ASP A 756 -24.69 18.16 47.37
N LEU A 757 -23.48 17.62 47.22
CA LEU A 757 -22.30 18.31 46.69
C LEU A 757 -21.99 17.84 45.27
N THR A 758 -21.92 18.79 44.33
CA THR A 758 -21.36 18.58 43.00
C THR A 758 -19.97 19.19 42.94
N TYR A 759 -19.00 18.47 42.31
CA TYR A 759 -17.64 18.96 42.15
C TYR A 759 -17.07 18.54 40.80
N ARG A 760 -16.00 19.23 40.40
CA ARG A 760 -15.22 18.84 39.22
C ARG A 760 -13.75 18.79 39.61
N TRP A 761 -13.08 17.75 39.17
CA TRP A 761 -11.65 17.62 39.36
C TRP A 761 -10.92 18.50 38.33
N THR A 762 -9.85 19.17 38.75
CA THR A 762 -8.97 19.85 37.81
C THR A 762 -8.15 18.81 37.07
N GLY A 763 -8.33 18.72 35.76
CA GLY A 763 -7.75 17.66 34.97
C GLY A 763 -6.57 18.11 34.14
N GLY A 764 -5.38 17.94 34.64
CA GLY A 764 -4.21 17.91 33.78
C GLY A 764 -3.59 19.22 33.31
N CYS A 765 -4.10 20.37 33.71
CA CYS A 765 -3.36 21.63 33.57
C CYS A 765 -2.43 21.80 34.76
N LEU A 766 -1.15 21.70 34.50
CA LEU A 766 -0.14 21.94 35.53
C LEU A 766 0.54 23.28 35.22
N ASP A 767 0.67 24.14 36.25
CA ASP A 767 1.53 25.31 36.16
C ASP A 767 3.02 24.91 36.16
N GLU A 768 3.93 25.87 36.01
CA GLU A 768 5.37 25.63 36.02
C GLU A 768 5.88 24.97 37.31
N ARG A 769 5.08 25.00 38.38
CA ARG A 769 5.36 24.41 39.70
C ARG A 769 4.70 23.05 39.88
N GLY A 770 3.96 22.57 38.87
CA GLY A 770 3.27 21.28 38.94
C GLY A 770 1.92 21.31 39.65
N ASN A 771 1.35 22.49 39.93
CA ASN A 771 0.01 22.60 40.50
C ASN A 771 -1.06 22.51 39.40
N ALA A 772 -2.15 21.80 39.72
CA ALA A 772 -3.30 21.75 38.82
C ALA A 772 -4.02 23.09 38.77
N THR A 773 -4.33 23.59 37.58
CA THR A 773 -5.04 24.84 37.36
C THR A 773 -6.30 24.60 36.53
N GLY A 774 -7.32 25.38 36.77
CA GLY A 774 -8.57 25.40 36.01
C GLY A 774 -9.09 26.82 35.83
N SER A 775 -9.85 27.06 34.77
CA SER A 775 -10.46 28.34 34.47
C SER A 775 -11.98 28.21 34.39
N VAL A 776 -12.68 29.18 34.96
CA VAL A 776 -14.15 29.25 34.91
C VAL A 776 -14.56 30.48 34.12
N TYR A 777 -15.36 30.29 33.09
CA TYR A 777 -15.97 31.36 32.32
C TYR A 777 -17.39 31.61 32.82
N VAL A 778 -17.69 32.84 33.21
CA VAL A 778 -19.02 33.25 33.62
C VAL A 778 -19.59 34.17 32.55
N PRO A 779 -20.73 33.86 31.90
CA PRO A 779 -21.32 34.73 30.90
C PRO A 779 -21.65 36.10 31.49
N ALA A 780 -21.47 37.20 30.69
CA ALA A 780 -21.65 38.57 31.10
C ALA A 780 -23.09 38.96 31.54
N ALA A 781 -24.03 38.03 31.48
CA ALA A 781 -25.45 38.26 31.75
C ALA A 781 -25.81 38.37 33.23
N THR A 782 -24.88 38.29 34.18
CA THR A 782 -25.18 38.38 35.60
C THR A 782 -24.38 39.50 36.28
N PRO A 783 -24.82 40.78 36.18
CA PRO A 783 -24.17 41.86 36.88
C PRO A 783 -24.30 41.66 38.40
N GLY A 784 -23.18 41.67 39.11
CA GLY A 784 -23.17 41.61 40.58
C GLY A 784 -22.91 40.22 41.19
N ALA A 785 -22.60 39.25 40.36
CA ALA A 785 -22.28 37.88 40.78
C ALA A 785 -20.91 37.79 41.50
N ARG A 786 -20.84 37.16 42.70
CA ARG A 786 -19.60 36.94 43.48
C ARG A 786 -19.11 35.50 43.30
N ILE A 787 -17.84 35.30 42.91
CA ILE A 787 -17.25 33.97 42.82
C ILE A 787 -16.67 33.55 44.18
N ARG A 788 -17.16 32.50 44.77
CA ARG A 788 -16.57 31.87 45.96
C ARG A 788 -16.07 30.45 45.54
N VAL A 789 -14.76 30.33 45.43
CA VAL A 789 -14.13 29.02 45.21
C VAL A 789 -14.04 28.33 46.56
N ARG A 790 -14.60 27.15 46.71
CA ARG A 790 -14.45 26.28 47.87
C ARG A 790 -13.44 25.20 47.61
#